data_eb4c749be9e2c28541ccaa8710f98c5e
#
_entry.id   eb4c749be9e2c28541ccaa8710f98c5e
#
_cell.length_a   1.000
_cell.length_b   1.000
_cell.length_c   1.000
_cell.angle_alpha   90.00
_cell.angle_beta   90.00
_cell.angle_gamma   90.00
#
_symmetry.space_group_name_H-M   'P 1'
#
loop_
_entity.id
_entity.type
_entity.pdbx_description
1 polymer ?
#
loop_
_entity_poly.entity_id
_entity_poly.type
_entity_poly.pdbx_seq_one_letter_code
_entity_poly.pdbx_strand_id
1 'polypeptide(L)'
;MPDPTPHDGRLVGSLELRLDDRQRPDTAIGAVPFALVAPRDIAALAPGVVARTAPRADAPDAETTKLVHVDFAEPDLPWRYTPRKAVGDVLPPWMVVLVGTTEELRVDSGAVSILRRSVLDKHDLATSASWAHVQHDGHTRASRLVSPRKLDPQTEYRAVVVPAFDAAGAPAWDLAAGRLPSTLPVLHWWRFWTAEEGDFETLAFAITARSSAGLGRAPLAYRRGPVDLGLEVRGAITNLGGDPDGADEAAARADLAAFVAAARALADPLGRGVVSLPDYGRPWVTGSSAWTDTLNADPRLRGTAGLGLWMGLERQDELVAAAADQLGALPLAGHLVAQLALGLHAVGSLWERRIPDDPVRRIDLFAPLMRRLRTPTGTALGALTGPASPLEAALFSSAARRMLRRGAAWTRHTATGFVSRPDLIAAANTCPLPPPVPTGLPHVDEIARRLGLPTLADLPSELRREPVLVGEHRLNVVDLRRFLDLLLPRGTMPECAPPNLDRAAGVVSNAIDPRGLNAPAIQRVRARVRGLPLLTLEPPELPVGIDLPTWTLLRDRAKQWLLPGIGTLQKHSVIAMRTNPAFIDAYLVGLNTQLHGEMHWRNMPVDRRSTPLRMFWGHVNFETKEREADIVPVESWPPASDLGDLGHQVTQPGDTTGKQDLVIVFRTDLFRRYPRTLVYLVRPTPTADAALLATPDFSYAAANKADRRFLGPIFQGALAPDVVFFAFDVDPSTLDQFWLVLDEPPSELRFRSVDAGGNPVGGGVTTGAAFAAATIDTPTRVGFDGDFLGRLEQA
;
A
#
# COMPACT_ATOMS: atom_id res chain seq x y z
N MET A 1 -49.42 -6.26 28.21
CA MET A 1 -49.64 -7.52 27.47
C MET A 1 -49.50 -8.67 28.44
N PRO A 2 -50.43 -9.62 28.52
CA PRO A 2 -50.15 -10.86 29.24
C PRO A 2 -49.06 -11.62 28.54
N ASP A 3 -48.19 -12.25 29.31
CA ASP A 3 -47.09 -13.07 28.79
C ASP A 3 -47.63 -14.20 27.89
N PRO A 4 -47.04 -14.39 26.68
CA PRO A 4 -47.45 -15.45 25.79
C PRO A 4 -47.22 -16.83 26.43
N THR A 5 -48.11 -17.77 26.19
CA THR A 5 -48.03 -19.14 26.72
C THR A 5 -47.78 -20.15 25.60
N PRO A 6 -47.02 -21.24 25.87
CA PRO A 6 -46.81 -22.30 24.88
C PRO A 6 -48.10 -23.03 24.53
N HIS A 7 -48.41 -23.16 23.23
CA HIS A 7 -49.52 -23.95 22.70
C HIS A 7 -49.20 -24.45 21.29
N ASP A 8 -49.32 -25.75 21.07
CA ASP A 8 -49.07 -26.39 19.78
C ASP A 8 -47.72 -25.98 19.12
N GLY A 9 -46.62 -26.01 19.89
CA GLY A 9 -45.31 -25.64 19.43
C GLY A 9 -45.08 -24.15 19.14
N ARG A 10 -46.02 -23.25 19.51
CA ARG A 10 -45.85 -21.82 19.40
C ARG A 10 -46.13 -21.14 20.75
N LEU A 11 -45.60 -19.93 20.91
CA LEU A 11 -46.01 -19.06 21.99
C LEU A 11 -47.24 -18.28 21.52
N VAL A 12 -48.38 -18.42 22.22
CA VAL A 12 -49.64 -17.74 21.90
C VAL A 12 -50.02 -16.75 23.00
N GLY A 13 -50.65 -15.68 22.62
CA GLY A 13 -51.15 -14.66 23.56
C GLY A 13 -52.34 -13.93 22.97
N SER A 14 -52.85 -12.96 23.70
CA SER A 14 -53.88 -12.05 23.20
C SER A 14 -53.52 -10.59 23.49
N LEU A 15 -53.79 -9.74 22.53
CA LEU A 15 -53.72 -8.29 22.64
C LEU A 15 -55.07 -7.76 23.01
N GLU A 16 -55.18 -7.16 24.18
CA GLU A 16 -56.38 -6.43 24.56
C GLU A 16 -56.32 -5.05 23.90
N LEU A 17 -57.31 -4.78 23.04
CA LEU A 17 -57.50 -3.48 22.41
C LEU A 17 -58.32 -2.61 23.36
N ARG A 18 -57.83 -1.46 23.72
CA ARG A 18 -58.50 -0.47 24.57
C ARG A 18 -58.67 0.84 23.78
N LEU A 19 -59.84 1.43 23.94
CA LEU A 19 -60.14 2.75 23.43
C LEU A 19 -59.85 3.77 24.54
N ASP A 20 -58.97 4.72 24.25
CA ASP A 20 -58.71 5.86 25.13
C ASP A 20 -59.15 7.14 24.43
N ASP A 21 -60.41 7.50 24.62
CA ASP A 21 -60.92 8.78 24.17
C ASP A 21 -61.51 9.57 25.35
N ARG A 22 -61.78 10.87 25.18
CA ARG A 22 -62.32 11.76 26.24
C ARG A 22 -63.63 11.33 26.79
N GLN A 23 -64.49 10.57 26.05
CA GLN A 23 -65.75 10.11 26.44
C GLN A 23 -65.78 8.71 27.04
N ARG A 24 -64.78 7.89 26.70
CA ARG A 24 -64.65 6.50 27.17
C ARG A 24 -63.13 6.18 27.45
N PRO A 25 -62.60 6.72 28.53
CA PRO A 25 -61.26 6.43 28.90
C PRO A 25 -61.02 4.95 29.26
N ASP A 26 -59.99 4.34 28.73
CA ASP A 26 -59.49 2.98 29.06
C ASP A 26 -60.56 1.86 28.90
N THR A 27 -61.45 1.97 27.90
CA THR A 27 -62.52 1.00 27.67
C THR A 27 -62.02 -0.16 26.82
N ALA A 28 -62.06 -1.40 27.32
CA ALA A 28 -61.72 -2.60 26.53
C ALA A 28 -62.71 -2.79 25.37
N ILE A 29 -62.19 -2.88 24.15
CA ILE A 29 -63.00 -3.07 22.93
C ILE A 29 -63.04 -4.54 22.52
N GLY A 30 -61.97 -5.29 22.81
CA GLY A 30 -61.88 -6.70 22.46
C GLY A 30 -60.44 -7.24 22.65
N ALA A 31 -60.28 -8.53 22.44
CA ALA A 31 -59.01 -9.20 22.51
C ALA A 31 -58.68 -9.83 21.13
N VAL A 32 -57.51 -9.56 20.59
CA VAL A 32 -57.06 -10.17 19.35
C VAL A 32 -56.02 -11.24 19.70
N PRO A 33 -56.31 -12.51 19.42
CA PRO A 33 -55.33 -13.57 19.63
C PRO A 33 -54.16 -13.46 18.64
N PHE A 34 -52.96 -13.75 19.09
CA PHE A 34 -51.78 -13.84 18.24
C PHE A 34 -50.98 -15.09 18.57
N ALA A 35 -50.19 -15.58 17.57
CA ALA A 35 -49.22 -16.63 17.75
C ALA A 35 -47.88 -16.11 17.22
N LEU A 36 -46.81 -16.34 18.00
CA LEU A 36 -45.46 -16.00 17.56
C LEU A 36 -44.96 -17.07 16.58
N VAL A 37 -44.12 -16.64 15.65
CA VAL A 37 -43.46 -17.54 14.72
C VAL A 37 -42.59 -18.55 15.48
N ALA A 38 -42.65 -19.82 15.10
CA ALA A 38 -42.01 -20.94 15.74
C ALA A 38 -40.99 -21.63 14.80
N PRO A 39 -40.08 -22.47 15.29
CA PRO A 39 -39.13 -23.20 14.45
C PRO A 39 -39.76 -23.95 13.27
N ARG A 40 -40.98 -24.51 13.46
CA ARG A 40 -41.70 -25.21 12.39
C ARG A 40 -42.13 -24.34 11.22
N ASP A 41 -42.20 -23.02 11.43
CA ASP A 41 -42.61 -22.05 10.41
C ASP A 41 -41.39 -21.59 9.57
N ILE A 42 -40.18 -21.94 9.95
CA ILE A 42 -38.89 -21.56 9.31
C ILE A 42 -38.38 -22.71 8.45
N ALA A 43 -38.47 -22.56 7.14
CA ALA A 43 -38.00 -23.58 6.21
C ALA A 43 -36.50 -23.45 5.90
N ALA A 44 -35.96 -22.24 5.93
CA ALA A 44 -34.54 -21.94 5.66
C ALA A 44 -34.16 -20.59 6.26
N LEU A 45 -32.88 -20.38 6.46
CA LEU A 45 -32.31 -19.05 6.78
C LEU A 45 -32.23 -18.20 5.51
N ALA A 46 -32.57 -16.90 5.63
CA ALA A 46 -32.45 -15.99 4.52
C ALA A 46 -30.98 -15.81 4.07
N PRO A 47 -30.71 -15.57 2.79
CA PRO A 47 -29.34 -15.28 2.33
C PRO A 47 -28.71 -14.10 3.10
N GLY A 48 -27.47 -14.26 3.54
CA GLY A 48 -26.72 -13.24 4.29
C GLY A 48 -26.96 -13.23 5.81
N VAL A 49 -27.88 -14.04 6.33
CA VAL A 49 -28.09 -14.19 7.78
C VAL A 49 -26.89 -14.86 8.46
N VAL A 50 -26.30 -15.87 7.80
CA VAL A 50 -25.03 -16.46 8.24
C VAL A 50 -23.90 -15.52 7.85
N ALA A 51 -23.31 -14.90 8.84
CA ALA A 51 -22.18 -13.96 8.63
C ALA A 51 -20.87 -14.72 8.42
N ARG A 52 -20.66 -15.82 9.17
CA ARG A 52 -19.40 -16.60 9.12
C ARG A 52 -19.60 -17.99 9.67
N THR A 53 -18.80 -18.94 9.15
CA THR A 53 -18.61 -20.28 9.71
C THR A 53 -17.17 -20.50 10.13
N ALA A 54 -16.94 -21.20 11.22
CA ALA A 54 -15.63 -21.63 11.68
C ALA A 54 -15.65 -23.12 12.06
N PRO A 55 -14.83 -23.96 11.44
CA PRO A 55 -13.98 -23.69 10.31
C PRO A 55 -14.75 -23.19 9.07
N ARG A 56 -14.09 -22.44 8.17
CA ARG A 56 -14.73 -22.02 6.92
C ARG A 56 -15.15 -23.23 6.09
N ALA A 57 -16.16 -23.06 5.26
CA ALA A 57 -16.57 -24.09 4.32
C ALA A 57 -15.39 -24.54 3.44
N ASP A 58 -15.30 -25.88 3.23
CA ASP A 58 -14.25 -26.55 2.46
C ASP A 58 -12.80 -26.30 2.98
N ALA A 59 -12.63 -25.90 4.25
CA ALA A 59 -11.29 -25.81 4.87
C ALA A 59 -10.62 -27.20 4.87
N PRO A 60 -9.39 -27.36 4.31
CA PRO A 60 -8.72 -28.66 4.23
C PRO A 60 -7.92 -29.01 5.48
N ASP A 61 -7.73 -28.07 6.42
CA ASP A 61 -6.74 -28.18 7.50
C ASP A 61 -7.19 -27.48 8.79
N ALA A 62 -8.45 -27.63 9.16
CA ALA A 62 -9.01 -27.08 10.39
C ALA A 62 -8.34 -27.66 11.65
N GLU A 63 -8.21 -26.82 12.67
CA GLU A 63 -7.66 -27.25 13.95
C GLU A 63 -8.59 -28.18 14.72
N THR A 64 -8.01 -29.21 15.30
CA THR A 64 -8.75 -30.18 16.11
C THR A 64 -9.12 -29.65 17.50
N THR A 65 -8.38 -28.67 18.01
CA THR A 65 -8.55 -28.10 19.35
C THR A 65 -9.65 -27.03 19.42
N LYS A 66 -10.13 -26.54 18.26
CA LYS A 66 -11.14 -25.48 18.20
C LYS A 66 -12.54 -26.05 18.04
N LEU A 67 -13.50 -25.39 18.68
CA LEU A 67 -14.92 -25.75 18.55
C LEU A 67 -15.52 -25.16 17.27
N VAL A 68 -16.32 -25.97 16.60
CA VAL A 68 -17.03 -25.57 15.39
C VAL A 68 -18.16 -24.58 15.76
N HIS A 69 -18.25 -23.44 15.06
CA HIS A 69 -19.28 -22.45 15.33
C HIS A 69 -19.77 -21.73 14.06
N VAL A 70 -20.92 -21.08 14.17
CA VAL A 70 -21.50 -20.22 13.16
C VAL A 70 -21.90 -18.89 13.79
N ASP A 71 -21.59 -17.79 13.10
CA ASP A 71 -21.92 -16.43 13.50
C ASP A 71 -23.06 -15.90 12.66
N PHE A 72 -23.97 -15.19 13.30
CA PHE A 72 -25.08 -14.50 12.66
C PHE A 72 -24.97 -12.99 12.88
N ALA A 73 -25.35 -12.23 11.86
CA ALA A 73 -25.36 -10.77 11.93
C ALA A 73 -26.40 -10.23 12.94
N GLU A 74 -27.47 -11.01 13.18
CA GLU A 74 -28.54 -10.62 14.07
C GLU A 74 -28.31 -11.17 15.48
N PRO A 75 -28.24 -10.31 16.51
CA PRO A 75 -27.83 -10.73 17.86
C PRO A 75 -28.84 -11.59 18.59
N ASP A 76 -30.10 -11.54 18.25
CA ASP A 76 -31.20 -12.28 18.87
C ASP A 76 -31.62 -13.54 18.12
N LEU A 77 -31.09 -13.79 16.94
CA LEU A 77 -31.54 -14.85 16.04
C LEU A 77 -31.57 -16.25 16.68
N PRO A 78 -30.58 -16.70 17.47
CA PRO A 78 -30.64 -18.04 18.11
C PRO A 78 -31.83 -18.23 19.06
N TRP A 79 -32.44 -17.18 19.60
CA TRP A 79 -33.53 -17.25 20.56
C TRP A 79 -34.87 -16.75 20.01
N ARG A 80 -34.88 -16.04 18.89
CA ARG A 80 -36.01 -15.32 18.29
C ARG A 80 -37.26 -16.19 18.15
N TYR A 81 -37.09 -17.44 17.79
CA TYR A 81 -38.18 -18.37 17.50
C TYR A 81 -38.32 -19.49 18.53
N THR A 82 -37.71 -19.35 19.72
CA THR A 82 -37.77 -20.34 20.78
C THR A 82 -39.24 -20.49 21.27
N PRO A 83 -39.84 -21.70 21.20
CA PRO A 83 -41.27 -21.90 21.54
C PRO A 83 -41.46 -22.10 23.04
N ARG A 84 -40.53 -21.63 23.87
CA ARG A 84 -40.57 -21.78 25.34
C ARG A 84 -40.29 -20.46 26.03
N LYS A 85 -40.78 -20.34 27.27
CA LYS A 85 -40.40 -19.23 28.15
C LYS A 85 -39.04 -19.51 28.78
N ALA A 86 -38.32 -18.42 29.09
CA ALA A 86 -37.12 -18.53 29.90
C ALA A 86 -37.44 -19.14 31.28
N VAL A 87 -36.52 -19.96 31.79
CA VAL A 87 -36.52 -20.46 33.16
C VAL A 87 -35.44 -19.75 33.93
N GLY A 88 -35.82 -18.85 34.82
CA GLY A 88 -34.88 -17.84 35.36
C GLY A 88 -34.32 -16.98 34.23
N ASP A 89 -33.01 -16.84 34.17
CA ASP A 89 -32.32 -16.06 33.11
C ASP A 89 -31.86 -16.93 31.93
N VAL A 90 -32.32 -18.16 31.81
CA VAL A 90 -31.86 -19.11 30.77
C VAL A 90 -32.99 -19.37 29.77
N LEU A 91 -32.69 -19.09 28.49
CA LEU A 91 -33.52 -19.41 27.34
C LEU A 91 -32.71 -20.28 26.35
N PRO A 92 -33.12 -21.56 26.10
CA PRO A 92 -32.44 -22.39 25.12
C PRO A 92 -32.61 -21.84 23.69
N PRO A 93 -31.60 -21.94 22.82
CA PRO A 93 -31.75 -21.50 21.42
C PRO A 93 -32.73 -22.40 20.67
N TRP A 94 -33.43 -21.84 19.66
CA TRP A 94 -34.34 -22.60 18.80
C TRP A 94 -33.63 -23.45 17.74
N MET A 95 -32.34 -23.19 17.48
CA MET A 95 -31.49 -23.91 16.53
C MET A 95 -30.13 -24.20 17.17
N VAL A 96 -29.47 -25.27 16.73
CA VAL A 96 -28.14 -25.70 17.21
C VAL A 96 -27.30 -26.19 16.06
N VAL A 97 -25.98 -26.28 16.28
CA VAL A 97 -25.01 -26.82 15.31
C VAL A 97 -24.68 -28.27 15.68
N LEU A 98 -25.06 -29.21 14.82
CA LEU A 98 -24.59 -30.59 14.89
C LEU A 98 -23.33 -30.74 14.04
N VAL A 99 -22.34 -31.42 14.57
CA VAL A 99 -21.09 -31.75 13.87
C VAL A 99 -20.90 -33.26 13.87
N GLY A 100 -20.76 -33.85 12.69
CA GLY A 100 -20.59 -35.28 12.53
C GLY A 100 -19.69 -35.64 11.37
N THR A 101 -19.10 -36.82 11.41
CA THR A 101 -18.36 -37.38 10.27
C THR A 101 -19.30 -37.83 9.16
N THR A 102 -18.76 -38.19 8.02
CA THR A 102 -19.52 -38.75 6.89
C THR A 102 -20.22 -40.07 7.22
N GLU A 103 -19.75 -40.82 8.21
CA GLU A 103 -20.35 -42.03 8.72
C GLU A 103 -21.49 -41.74 9.73
N GLU A 104 -21.51 -40.57 10.34
CA GLU A 104 -22.47 -40.17 11.37
C GLU A 104 -23.61 -39.38 10.81
N LEU A 105 -23.35 -38.54 9.78
CA LEU A 105 -24.33 -37.61 9.17
C LEU A 105 -24.29 -37.69 7.63
N ARG A 106 -25.49 -37.79 7.01
CA ARG A 106 -25.65 -37.62 5.58
C ARG A 106 -26.59 -36.43 5.31
N VAL A 107 -26.08 -35.42 4.62
CA VAL A 107 -26.86 -34.25 4.23
C VAL A 107 -27.41 -34.46 2.82
N ASP A 108 -28.72 -34.44 2.71
CA ASP A 108 -29.46 -34.44 1.45
C ASP A 108 -30.15 -33.07 1.27
N SER A 109 -30.79 -32.81 0.13
CA SER A 109 -31.44 -31.50 -0.12
C SER A 109 -32.51 -31.19 0.94
N GLY A 110 -32.18 -30.25 1.85
CA GLY A 110 -33.10 -29.76 2.89
C GLY A 110 -33.23 -30.63 4.15
N ALA A 111 -32.52 -31.76 4.24
CA ALA A 111 -32.56 -32.61 5.42
C ALA A 111 -31.21 -33.25 5.72
N VAL A 112 -30.97 -33.55 7.00
CA VAL A 112 -29.84 -34.36 7.44
C VAL A 112 -30.33 -35.69 8.01
N SER A 113 -29.80 -36.79 7.51
CA SER A 113 -30.04 -38.15 8.06
C SER A 113 -29.02 -38.43 9.14
N ILE A 114 -29.50 -38.90 10.31
CA ILE A 114 -28.70 -39.35 11.43
C ILE A 114 -28.37 -40.80 11.21
N LEU A 115 -27.12 -41.09 10.82
CA LEU A 115 -26.68 -42.47 10.53
C LEU A 115 -26.19 -43.22 11.78
N ARG A 116 -25.64 -42.44 12.76
CA ARG A 116 -25.17 -43.01 14.03
C ARG A 116 -25.66 -42.15 15.19
N ARG A 117 -26.16 -42.82 16.26
CA ARG A 117 -26.61 -42.19 17.48
C ARG A 117 -25.51 -41.34 18.15
N SER A 118 -24.27 -41.74 18.03
CA SER A 118 -23.11 -41.09 18.65
C SER A 118 -23.02 -39.59 18.39
N VAL A 119 -23.58 -39.11 17.28
CA VAL A 119 -23.61 -37.67 16.98
C VAL A 119 -24.57 -36.93 17.92
N LEU A 120 -25.72 -37.52 18.24
CA LEU A 120 -26.68 -36.91 19.17
C LEU A 120 -26.20 -37.05 20.64
N ASP A 121 -25.52 -38.15 21.00
CA ASP A 121 -24.93 -38.31 22.31
C ASP A 121 -23.89 -37.26 22.64
N LYS A 122 -23.18 -36.77 21.61
CA LYS A 122 -22.21 -35.67 21.72
C LYS A 122 -22.87 -34.27 21.73
N HIS A 123 -24.15 -34.18 21.40
CA HIS A 123 -24.93 -32.94 21.33
C HIS A 123 -26.22 -33.04 22.15
N ASP A 124 -26.08 -33.16 23.47
CA ASP A 124 -27.23 -33.22 24.35
C ASP A 124 -27.93 -31.87 24.46
N LEU A 125 -29.19 -31.79 23.92
CA LEU A 125 -29.99 -30.58 23.97
C LEU A 125 -30.30 -30.06 25.38
N ALA A 126 -30.19 -30.90 26.42
CA ALA A 126 -30.32 -30.46 27.80
C ALA A 126 -29.27 -29.38 28.18
N THR A 127 -28.14 -29.36 27.50
CA THR A 127 -27.07 -28.39 27.72
C THR A 127 -27.06 -27.26 26.67
N SER A 128 -27.98 -27.25 25.69
CA SER A 128 -27.97 -26.37 24.51
C SER A 128 -27.98 -24.87 24.83
N ALA A 129 -28.51 -24.48 25.98
CA ALA A 129 -28.50 -23.08 26.41
C ALA A 129 -27.10 -22.49 26.55
N SER A 130 -26.09 -23.34 26.83
CA SER A 130 -24.68 -22.92 26.91
C SER A 130 -23.99 -22.82 25.54
N TRP A 131 -24.61 -23.26 24.45
CA TRP A 131 -23.99 -23.28 23.11
C TRP A 131 -24.26 -22.00 22.30
N ALA A 132 -25.09 -21.11 22.81
CA ALA A 132 -25.46 -19.88 22.16
C ALA A 132 -25.10 -18.68 23.03
N HIS A 133 -24.51 -17.66 22.41
CA HIS A 133 -24.17 -16.41 23.09
C HIS A 133 -24.14 -15.23 22.11
N VAL A 134 -24.19 -14.02 22.66
CA VAL A 134 -24.02 -12.77 21.92
C VAL A 134 -22.65 -12.21 22.26
N GLN A 135 -21.89 -11.91 21.23
CA GLN A 135 -20.64 -11.18 21.36
C GLN A 135 -20.86 -9.69 21.10
N HIS A 136 -20.23 -8.86 21.91
CA HIS A 136 -20.28 -7.41 21.80
C HIS A 136 -18.87 -6.84 21.88
N ASP A 137 -18.47 -6.08 20.86
CA ASP A 137 -17.15 -5.44 20.78
C ASP A 137 -17.17 -3.92 21.07
N GLY A 138 -18.29 -3.42 21.62
CA GLY A 138 -18.52 -1.98 21.85
C GLY A 138 -19.27 -1.29 20.72
N HIS A 139 -19.19 -1.77 19.49
CA HIS A 139 -19.82 -1.18 18.30
C HIS A 139 -20.77 -2.15 17.61
N THR A 140 -20.39 -3.39 17.46
CA THR A 140 -21.17 -4.45 16.80
C THR A 140 -21.63 -5.50 17.79
N ARG A 141 -22.75 -6.15 17.47
CA ARG A 141 -23.28 -7.31 18.19
C ARG A 141 -23.52 -8.42 17.19
N ALA A 142 -23.00 -9.58 17.45
CA ALA A 142 -23.23 -10.77 16.66
C ALA A 142 -23.65 -11.93 17.57
N SER A 143 -24.58 -12.75 17.12
CA SER A 143 -24.87 -13.99 17.84
C SER A 143 -24.09 -15.16 17.27
N ARG A 144 -23.85 -16.15 18.11
CA ARG A 144 -23.00 -17.28 17.79
C ARG A 144 -23.60 -18.58 18.35
N LEU A 145 -23.57 -19.62 17.50
CA LEU A 145 -23.86 -20.99 17.94
C LEU A 145 -22.58 -21.81 17.86
N VAL A 146 -22.26 -22.53 18.92
CA VAL A 146 -21.04 -23.35 19.05
C VAL A 146 -21.44 -24.81 19.23
N SER A 147 -20.74 -25.73 18.56
CA SER A 147 -20.87 -27.16 18.79
C SER A 147 -19.92 -27.63 19.91
N PRO A 148 -20.36 -28.39 20.90
CA PRO A 148 -19.51 -28.90 21.97
C PRO A 148 -18.61 -30.06 21.52
N ARG A 149 -18.70 -30.51 20.27
CA ARG A 149 -17.97 -31.68 19.77
C ARG A 149 -16.48 -31.42 19.65
N LYS A 150 -15.66 -32.32 20.24
CA LYS A 150 -14.22 -32.39 19.95
C LYS A 150 -14.00 -33.02 18.57
N LEU A 151 -13.04 -32.48 17.82
CA LEU A 151 -12.69 -32.96 16.49
C LEU A 151 -11.52 -33.97 16.59
N ASP A 152 -11.57 -35.00 15.75
CA ASP A 152 -10.47 -35.93 15.55
C ASP A 152 -9.57 -35.47 14.41
N PRO A 153 -8.26 -35.75 14.39
CA PRO A 153 -7.37 -35.32 13.30
C PRO A 153 -7.67 -36.05 11.99
N GLN A 154 -7.27 -35.44 10.86
CA GLN A 154 -7.35 -36.03 9.50
C GLN A 154 -8.75 -36.55 9.13
N THR A 155 -9.81 -35.93 9.60
CA THR A 155 -11.18 -36.40 9.48
C THR A 155 -12.05 -35.37 8.72
N GLU A 156 -12.91 -35.88 7.83
CA GLU A 156 -13.95 -35.08 7.17
C GLU A 156 -15.15 -34.90 8.08
N TYR A 157 -15.56 -33.66 8.29
CA TYR A 157 -16.72 -33.30 9.08
C TYR A 157 -17.76 -32.56 8.24
N ARG A 158 -19.03 -32.77 8.67
CA ARG A 158 -20.18 -31.97 8.25
C ARG A 158 -20.75 -31.25 9.45
N ALA A 159 -20.87 -29.94 9.35
CA ALA A 159 -21.54 -29.12 10.35
C ALA A 159 -22.89 -28.70 9.78
N VAL A 160 -23.93 -28.87 10.57
CA VAL A 160 -25.31 -28.67 10.14
C VAL A 160 -26.05 -27.87 11.20
N VAL A 161 -26.67 -26.75 10.81
CA VAL A 161 -27.60 -25.99 11.65
C VAL A 161 -28.98 -26.61 11.52
N VAL A 162 -29.53 -27.07 12.64
CA VAL A 162 -30.85 -27.73 12.71
C VAL A 162 -31.71 -27.10 13.79
N PRO A 163 -33.04 -27.16 13.68
CA PRO A 163 -33.94 -26.79 14.78
C PRO A 163 -33.71 -27.65 16.04
N ALA A 164 -33.70 -27.02 17.20
CA ALA A 164 -33.58 -27.69 18.49
C ALA A 164 -34.95 -28.17 19.03
N PHE A 165 -36.06 -27.80 18.38
CA PHE A 165 -37.42 -28.16 18.74
C PHE A 165 -38.14 -28.79 17.55
N ASP A 166 -38.96 -29.77 17.85
CA ASP A 166 -39.89 -30.39 16.91
C ASP A 166 -41.10 -29.52 16.60
N ALA A 167 -42.01 -29.96 15.73
CA ALA A 167 -43.19 -29.24 15.34
C ALA A 167 -44.17 -28.99 16.52
N ALA A 168 -44.11 -29.77 17.58
CA ALA A 168 -44.95 -29.61 18.79
C ALA A 168 -44.25 -28.73 19.86
N GLY A 169 -43.05 -28.21 19.62
CA GLY A 169 -42.28 -27.39 20.56
C GLY A 169 -41.57 -28.21 21.65
N ALA A 170 -41.49 -29.55 21.52
CA ALA A 170 -40.67 -30.38 22.36
C ALA A 170 -39.22 -30.40 21.82
N PRO A 171 -38.17 -30.75 22.62
CA PRO A 171 -36.81 -30.90 22.08
C PRO A 171 -36.80 -31.84 20.89
N ALA A 172 -36.09 -31.51 19.83
CA ALA A 172 -36.02 -32.32 18.61
C ALA A 172 -35.45 -33.72 18.86
N TRP A 173 -34.62 -33.87 19.88
CA TRP A 173 -34.21 -35.17 20.46
C TRP A 173 -34.03 -35.05 21.98
N ASP A 174 -34.21 -36.19 22.65
CA ASP A 174 -34.12 -36.29 24.12
C ASP A 174 -33.44 -37.63 24.46
N LEU A 175 -32.20 -37.54 24.90
CA LEU A 175 -31.39 -38.72 25.24
C LEU A 175 -31.94 -39.47 26.42
N ALA A 176 -32.46 -38.74 27.43
CA ALA A 176 -33.03 -39.32 28.67
C ALA A 176 -34.37 -40.03 28.40
N ALA A 177 -35.22 -39.46 27.56
CA ALA A 177 -36.48 -40.05 27.14
C ALA A 177 -36.32 -41.07 25.98
N GLY A 178 -35.12 -41.26 25.43
CA GLY A 178 -34.87 -42.16 24.31
C GLY A 178 -35.47 -41.73 22.99
N ARG A 179 -35.84 -40.44 22.84
CA ARG A 179 -36.41 -39.89 21.61
C ARG A 179 -35.31 -39.44 20.68
N LEU A 180 -35.08 -40.22 19.62
CA LEU A 180 -34.02 -40.01 18.67
C LEU A 180 -34.61 -39.91 17.24
N PRO A 181 -34.44 -38.78 16.57
CA PRO A 181 -34.89 -38.61 15.20
C PRO A 181 -33.95 -39.37 14.24
N SER A 182 -34.49 -39.91 13.13
CA SER A 182 -33.70 -40.42 12.01
C SER A 182 -33.30 -39.34 11.02
N THR A 183 -34.09 -38.26 10.96
CA THR A 183 -33.86 -37.10 10.05
C THR A 183 -34.25 -35.80 10.75
N LEU A 184 -33.50 -34.72 10.40
CA LEU A 184 -33.81 -33.34 10.87
C LEU A 184 -33.80 -32.39 9.67
N PRO A 185 -34.61 -31.33 9.66
CA PRO A 185 -34.51 -30.27 8.65
C PRO A 185 -33.20 -29.51 8.77
N VAL A 186 -32.65 -29.10 7.63
CA VAL A 186 -31.38 -28.37 7.53
C VAL A 186 -31.64 -26.89 7.24
N LEU A 187 -31.20 -26.01 8.12
CA LEU A 187 -31.28 -24.56 7.94
C LEU A 187 -30.04 -24.01 7.23
N HIS A 188 -28.88 -24.57 7.53
CA HIS A 188 -27.59 -24.26 6.92
C HIS A 188 -26.63 -25.42 7.13
N TRP A 189 -25.66 -25.62 6.22
CA TRP A 189 -24.64 -26.63 6.42
C TRP A 189 -23.36 -26.29 5.65
N TRP A 190 -22.23 -26.85 6.13
CA TRP A 190 -20.95 -26.79 5.44
C TRP A 190 -20.11 -28.04 5.80
N ARG A 191 -19.07 -28.31 5.04
CA ARG A 191 -18.10 -29.37 5.29
C ARG A 191 -16.70 -28.78 5.46
N PHE A 192 -15.83 -29.52 6.14
CA PHE A 192 -14.44 -29.18 6.31
C PHE A 192 -13.66 -30.43 6.69
N TRP A 193 -12.33 -30.35 6.60
CA TRP A 193 -11.41 -31.42 6.98
C TRP A 193 -10.51 -30.90 8.09
N THR A 194 -10.20 -31.77 9.06
CA THR A 194 -9.23 -31.46 10.09
C THR A 194 -7.81 -31.81 9.63
N ALA A 195 -6.84 -31.04 10.09
CA ALA A 195 -5.43 -31.28 9.87
C ALA A 195 -4.88 -32.43 10.76
N GLU A 196 -3.59 -32.70 10.64
CA GLU A 196 -2.85 -33.43 11.66
C GLU A 196 -2.97 -32.72 13.02
N GLU A 197 -2.72 -33.44 14.10
CA GLU A 197 -2.77 -32.89 15.46
C GLU A 197 -1.75 -31.73 15.58
N GLY A 198 -2.16 -30.65 16.24
CA GLY A 198 -1.34 -29.46 16.49
C GLY A 198 -2.09 -28.16 16.28
N ASP A 199 -1.80 -27.19 17.15
CA ASP A 199 -2.29 -25.81 17.09
C ASP A 199 -1.17 -24.85 16.70
N PHE A 200 -1.46 -23.56 16.76
CA PHE A 200 -0.49 -22.50 16.45
C PHE A 200 0.80 -22.66 17.29
N GLU A 201 0.65 -22.86 18.59
CA GLU A 201 1.77 -22.98 19.54
C GLU A 201 2.65 -24.17 19.20
N THR A 202 2.06 -25.34 18.99
CA THR A 202 2.76 -26.56 18.60
C THR A 202 3.55 -26.40 17.31
N LEU A 203 2.92 -25.78 16.28
CA LEU A 203 3.58 -25.54 15.00
C LEU A 203 4.70 -24.50 15.10
N ALA A 204 4.53 -23.48 15.95
CA ALA A 204 5.56 -22.49 16.18
C ALA A 204 6.77 -23.10 16.90
N PHE A 205 6.57 -23.83 17.99
CA PHE A 205 7.68 -24.50 18.71
C PHE A 205 8.37 -25.62 17.94
N ALA A 206 7.73 -26.17 16.91
CA ALA A 206 8.39 -27.12 16.01
C ALA A 206 9.44 -26.46 15.09
N ILE A 207 9.48 -25.12 15.02
CA ILE A 207 10.43 -24.38 14.17
C ILE A 207 11.83 -24.45 14.77
N THR A 208 12.78 -24.89 13.96
CA THR A 208 14.19 -25.00 14.35
C THR A 208 15.07 -24.07 13.52
N ALA A 209 16.04 -23.44 14.18
CA ALA A 209 17.07 -22.65 13.52
C ALA A 209 17.97 -23.55 12.67
N ARG A 210 18.27 -23.12 11.44
CA ARG A 210 19.12 -23.84 10.49
C ARG A 210 20.11 -22.90 9.84
N SER A 211 21.20 -23.50 9.36
CA SER A 211 22.24 -22.82 8.58
C SER A 211 21.73 -22.38 7.21
N SER A 212 22.15 -21.20 6.78
CA SER A 212 22.00 -20.71 5.41
C SER A 212 23.03 -21.27 4.43
N ALA A 213 23.95 -22.10 4.89
CA ALA A 213 25.01 -22.65 4.04
C ALA A 213 24.44 -23.40 2.82
N GLY A 214 24.92 -23.05 1.64
CA GLY A 214 24.44 -23.62 0.38
C GLY A 214 23.13 -23.05 -0.15
N LEU A 215 22.48 -22.14 0.57
CA LEU A 215 21.29 -21.44 0.12
C LEU A 215 21.62 -20.06 -0.44
N GLY A 216 20.75 -19.56 -1.30
CA GLY A 216 20.93 -18.25 -1.93
C GLY A 216 22.01 -18.22 -3.00
N ARG A 217 22.59 -19.36 -3.36
CA ARG A 217 23.66 -19.54 -4.36
C ARG A 217 23.33 -20.68 -5.28
N ALA A 218 23.68 -20.53 -6.56
CA ALA A 218 23.56 -21.57 -7.57
C ALA A 218 24.80 -21.61 -8.46
N PRO A 219 25.24 -22.80 -8.88
CA PRO A 219 26.28 -22.92 -9.89
C PRO A 219 25.79 -22.43 -11.25
N LEU A 220 26.61 -21.66 -11.94
CA LEU A 220 26.38 -21.17 -13.30
C LEU A 220 27.54 -21.62 -14.17
N ALA A 221 27.28 -22.39 -15.23
CA ALA A 221 28.28 -22.74 -16.19
C ALA A 221 28.51 -21.58 -17.19
N TYR A 222 29.70 -21.04 -17.23
CA TYR A 222 30.13 -20.08 -18.25
C TYR A 222 30.88 -20.84 -19.36
N ARG A 223 30.21 -20.96 -20.52
CA ARG A 223 30.77 -21.70 -21.67
C ARG A 223 30.89 -20.81 -22.90
N ARG A 224 32.10 -20.67 -23.41
CA ARG A 224 32.39 -19.93 -24.63
C ARG A 224 33.57 -20.52 -25.39
N GLY A 225 33.31 -21.24 -26.47
CA GLY A 225 34.37 -21.91 -27.21
C GLY A 225 35.13 -22.91 -26.36
N PRO A 226 36.43 -22.76 -26.19
CA PRO A 226 37.25 -23.66 -25.34
C PRO A 226 37.14 -23.32 -23.84
N VAL A 227 36.53 -22.21 -23.47
CA VAL A 227 36.36 -21.77 -22.08
C VAL A 227 35.16 -22.47 -21.46
N ASP A 228 35.39 -23.23 -20.39
CA ASP A 228 34.32 -23.89 -19.57
C ASP A 228 34.69 -23.65 -18.10
N LEU A 229 33.96 -22.73 -17.43
CA LEU A 229 34.20 -22.29 -16.06
C LEU A 229 32.93 -22.46 -15.21
N GLY A 230 33.14 -22.80 -13.94
CA GLY A 230 32.06 -22.90 -12.94
C GLY A 230 31.98 -21.62 -12.11
N LEU A 231 30.99 -20.79 -12.38
CA LEU A 231 30.75 -19.58 -11.61
C LEU A 231 29.68 -19.83 -10.53
N GLU A 232 29.69 -19.00 -9.52
CA GLU A 232 28.62 -18.98 -8.51
C GLU A 232 27.76 -17.72 -8.67
N VAL A 233 26.45 -17.90 -8.86
CA VAL A 233 25.46 -16.80 -8.93
C VAL A 233 24.66 -16.75 -7.64
N ARG A 234 24.50 -15.57 -7.09
CA ARG A 234 23.66 -15.30 -5.92
C ARG A 234 22.28 -14.84 -6.36
N GLY A 235 21.25 -15.32 -5.65
CA GLY A 235 19.88 -14.90 -5.89
C GLY A 235 19.56 -13.51 -5.30
N ALA A 236 18.30 -13.09 -5.43
CA ALA A 236 17.81 -11.85 -4.83
C ALA A 236 17.83 -11.92 -3.29
N ILE A 237 17.62 -13.13 -2.72
CA ILE A 237 17.84 -13.48 -1.32
C ILE A 237 19.08 -14.40 -1.28
N THR A 238 20.08 -14.02 -0.53
CA THR A 238 21.36 -14.72 -0.43
C THR A 238 21.78 -14.94 1.02
N ASN A 239 22.73 -15.81 1.27
CA ASN A 239 23.24 -16.07 2.62
C ASN A 239 23.95 -14.84 3.21
N LEU A 240 24.14 -14.86 4.54
CA LEU A 240 24.77 -13.74 5.27
C LEU A 240 26.27 -13.59 4.97
N GLY A 241 26.96 -14.67 4.66
CA GLY A 241 28.40 -14.67 4.37
C GLY A 241 28.73 -13.96 3.06
N GLY A 242 29.84 -13.24 3.05
CA GLY A 242 30.45 -12.73 1.84
C GLY A 242 31.55 -13.70 1.40
N ASP A 243 31.46 -14.29 0.19
CA ASP A 243 32.58 -15.02 -0.37
C ASP A 243 33.34 -14.11 -1.31
N PRO A 244 34.65 -14.10 -1.24
CA PRO A 244 35.49 -13.45 -2.24
C PRO A 244 35.28 -14.13 -3.59
N ASP A 245 35.41 -13.36 -4.66
CA ASP A 245 35.46 -13.91 -6.01
C ASP A 245 36.58 -14.90 -6.16
N GLY A 246 36.29 -16.04 -6.77
CA GLY A 246 37.27 -17.07 -7.09
C GLY A 246 38.07 -16.78 -8.36
N ALA A 247 38.95 -17.70 -8.70
CA ALA A 247 39.77 -17.62 -9.91
C ALA A 247 38.94 -17.73 -11.20
N ASP A 248 37.88 -18.54 -11.17
CA ASP A 248 36.96 -18.74 -12.30
C ASP A 248 36.19 -17.48 -12.63
N GLU A 249 35.72 -16.72 -11.62
CA GLU A 249 35.04 -15.45 -11.82
C GLU A 249 35.95 -14.40 -12.47
N ALA A 250 37.18 -14.31 -12.02
CA ALA A 250 38.18 -13.40 -12.62
C ALA A 250 38.51 -13.81 -14.08
N ALA A 251 38.66 -15.11 -14.35
CA ALA A 251 38.90 -15.64 -15.69
C ALA A 251 37.73 -15.39 -16.64
N ALA A 252 36.49 -15.58 -16.14
CA ALA A 252 35.29 -15.33 -16.92
C ALA A 252 35.12 -13.84 -17.27
N ARG A 253 35.40 -12.92 -16.35
CA ARG A 253 35.44 -11.47 -16.63
C ARG A 253 36.48 -11.11 -17.70
N ALA A 254 37.67 -11.65 -17.59
CA ALA A 254 38.72 -11.40 -18.57
C ALA A 254 38.35 -11.92 -19.97
N ASP A 255 37.77 -13.13 -20.05
CA ASP A 255 37.30 -13.72 -21.31
C ASP A 255 36.14 -12.92 -21.93
N LEU A 256 35.15 -12.51 -21.13
CA LEU A 256 34.09 -11.66 -21.60
C LEU A 256 34.57 -10.32 -22.14
N ALA A 257 35.52 -9.67 -21.43
CA ALA A 257 36.12 -8.42 -21.88
C ALA A 257 36.85 -8.56 -23.22
N ALA A 258 37.62 -9.63 -23.39
CA ALA A 258 38.30 -9.94 -24.65
C ALA A 258 37.28 -10.17 -25.79
N PHE A 259 36.17 -10.88 -25.51
CA PHE A 259 35.13 -11.10 -26.48
C PHE A 259 34.40 -9.81 -26.88
N VAL A 260 34.05 -8.97 -25.93
CA VAL A 260 33.42 -7.67 -26.20
C VAL A 260 34.32 -6.78 -27.03
N ALA A 261 35.63 -6.74 -26.72
CA ALA A 261 36.60 -5.97 -27.50
C ALA A 261 36.70 -6.49 -28.93
N ALA A 262 36.76 -7.82 -29.12
CA ALA A 262 36.81 -8.43 -30.45
C ALA A 262 35.52 -8.16 -31.25
N ALA A 263 34.34 -8.27 -30.61
CA ALA A 263 33.04 -7.98 -31.25
C ALA A 263 32.94 -6.51 -31.70
N ARG A 264 33.40 -5.58 -30.88
CA ARG A 264 33.42 -4.12 -31.19
C ARG A 264 34.42 -3.79 -32.32
N ALA A 265 35.46 -4.59 -32.47
CA ALA A 265 36.44 -4.40 -33.55
C ALA A 265 35.91 -4.86 -34.91
N LEU A 266 34.84 -5.68 -34.94
CA LEU A 266 34.21 -6.06 -36.20
C LEU A 266 33.45 -4.87 -36.77
N ALA A 267 33.83 -4.42 -37.95
CA ALA A 267 33.17 -3.33 -38.64
C ALA A 267 32.77 -3.74 -40.05
N ASP A 268 31.75 -3.11 -40.59
CA ASP A 268 31.34 -3.24 -41.99
C ASP A 268 32.36 -2.49 -42.91
N PRO A 269 32.22 -2.61 -44.24
CA PRO A 269 33.14 -1.90 -45.18
C PRO A 269 33.12 -0.37 -45.04
N LEU A 270 32.13 0.20 -44.33
CA LEU A 270 32.01 1.63 -44.02
C LEU A 270 32.52 1.99 -42.62
N GLY A 271 33.12 1.05 -41.89
CA GLY A 271 33.67 1.24 -40.54
C GLY A 271 32.61 1.27 -39.44
N ARG A 272 31.38 0.84 -39.73
CA ARG A 272 30.29 0.75 -38.72
C ARG A 272 30.38 -0.59 -37.99
N GLY A 273 30.19 -0.61 -36.71
CA GLY A 273 30.10 -1.84 -35.92
C GLY A 273 28.97 -2.76 -36.42
N VAL A 274 29.34 -4.04 -36.72
CA VAL A 274 28.38 -5.02 -37.29
C VAL A 274 27.75 -5.86 -36.20
N VAL A 275 28.47 -6.12 -35.11
CA VAL A 275 28.00 -6.95 -34.00
C VAL A 275 28.26 -6.22 -32.69
N SER A 276 27.22 -6.08 -31.87
CA SER A 276 27.36 -5.60 -30.49
C SER A 276 26.59 -6.50 -29.56
N LEU A 277 27.18 -6.80 -28.41
CA LEU A 277 26.40 -7.38 -27.30
C LEU A 277 25.48 -6.31 -26.72
N PRO A 278 24.32 -6.69 -26.13
CA PRO A 278 23.50 -5.76 -25.40
C PRO A 278 24.36 -5.02 -24.37
N ASP A 279 24.28 -3.70 -24.35
CA ASP A 279 24.99 -2.84 -23.42
C ASP A 279 23.95 -2.30 -22.42
N TYR A 280 23.79 -3.01 -21.30
CA TYR A 280 22.78 -2.71 -20.32
C TYR A 280 23.08 -1.38 -19.61
N GLY A 281 22.02 -0.59 -19.36
CA GLY A 281 22.14 0.69 -18.67
C GLY A 281 22.43 1.90 -19.57
N ARG A 282 22.81 1.70 -20.83
CA ARG A 282 23.15 2.79 -21.79
C ARG A 282 22.10 3.90 -21.92
N PRO A 283 20.79 3.62 -21.95
CA PRO A 283 19.78 4.69 -22.10
C PRO A 283 19.84 5.74 -20.99
N TRP A 284 20.31 5.36 -19.80
CA TRP A 284 20.34 6.24 -18.62
C TRP A 284 21.63 7.01 -18.42
N VAL A 285 22.74 6.58 -19.06
CA VAL A 285 24.08 7.14 -18.81
C VAL A 285 24.64 7.80 -20.05
N THR A 286 25.17 9.01 -19.86
CA THR A 286 25.96 9.71 -20.87
C THR A 286 27.44 9.59 -20.50
N GLY A 287 28.19 8.75 -21.21
CA GLY A 287 29.62 8.51 -20.95
C GLY A 287 29.88 7.21 -20.15
N SER A 288 31.01 7.16 -19.43
CA SER A 288 31.41 6.05 -18.57
C SER A 288 30.76 6.17 -17.20
N SER A 289 30.35 5.03 -16.61
CA SER A 289 29.77 4.95 -15.29
C SER A 289 30.21 3.65 -14.62
N ALA A 290 30.60 3.72 -13.35
CA ALA A 290 31.12 2.57 -12.61
C ALA A 290 30.08 1.43 -12.59
N TRP A 291 28.80 1.72 -12.28
CA TRP A 291 27.77 0.70 -12.22
C TRP A 291 27.48 0.03 -13.58
N THR A 292 27.52 0.79 -14.70
CA THR A 292 27.34 0.19 -16.03
C THR A 292 28.55 -0.66 -16.43
N ASP A 293 29.73 -0.23 -16.05
CA ASP A 293 30.97 -0.98 -16.35
C ASP A 293 30.95 -2.29 -15.55
N THR A 294 30.66 -2.27 -14.27
CA THR A 294 30.51 -3.48 -13.44
C THR A 294 29.40 -4.41 -13.99
N LEU A 295 28.22 -3.87 -14.31
CA LEU A 295 27.09 -4.64 -14.87
C LEU A 295 27.48 -5.40 -16.14
N ASN A 296 28.20 -4.73 -17.05
CA ASN A 296 28.51 -5.29 -18.35
C ASN A 296 29.80 -6.11 -18.38
N ALA A 297 30.69 -5.96 -17.39
CA ALA A 297 31.94 -6.70 -17.29
C ALA A 297 31.80 -8.06 -16.59
N ASP A 298 30.84 -8.20 -15.65
CA ASP A 298 30.64 -9.46 -14.91
C ASP A 298 29.61 -10.35 -15.59
N PRO A 299 29.98 -11.57 -16.04
CA PRO A 299 29.02 -12.48 -16.68
C PRO A 299 27.77 -12.80 -15.83
N ARG A 300 27.92 -12.82 -14.49
CA ARG A 300 26.82 -13.13 -13.56
C ARG A 300 25.80 -12.00 -13.52
N LEU A 301 26.27 -10.76 -13.35
CA LEU A 301 25.41 -9.56 -13.33
C LEU A 301 24.78 -9.32 -14.70
N ARG A 302 25.57 -9.52 -15.77
CA ARG A 302 25.07 -9.47 -17.14
C ARG A 302 23.99 -10.53 -17.39
N GLY A 303 24.19 -11.75 -16.86
CA GLY A 303 23.17 -12.82 -16.90
C GLY A 303 21.91 -12.44 -16.14
N THR A 304 22.04 -11.78 -14.98
CA THR A 304 20.92 -11.27 -14.18
C THR A 304 20.15 -10.16 -14.92
N ALA A 305 20.85 -9.24 -15.59
CA ALA A 305 20.19 -8.26 -16.46
C ALA A 305 19.48 -8.94 -17.63
N GLY A 306 20.11 -9.98 -18.22
CA GLY A 306 19.47 -10.84 -19.23
C GLY A 306 18.20 -11.55 -18.73
N LEU A 307 18.21 -11.99 -17.47
CA LEU A 307 17.01 -12.56 -16.81
C LEU A 307 15.91 -11.51 -16.69
N GLY A 308 16.26 -10.28 -16.32
CA GLY A 308 15.30 -9.16 -16.26
C GLY A 308 14.72 -8.86 -17.65
N LEU A 309 15.55 -8.80 -18.67
CA LEU A 309 15.13 -8.62 -20.06
C LEU A 309 14.20 -9.75 -20.52
N TRP A 310 14.57 -11.01 -20.25
CA TRP A 310 13.74 -12.17 -20.58
C TRP A 310 12.39 -12.10 -19.86
N MET A 311 12.36 -11.70 -18.59
CA MET A 311 11.11 -11.55 -17.83
C MET A 311 10.22 -10.46 -18.43
N GLY A 312 10.83 -9.34 -18.86
CA GLY A 312 10.12 -8.26 -19.56
C GLY A 312 9.51 -8.74 -20.90
N LEU A 313 10.21 -9.60 -21.62
CA LEU A 313 9.72 -10.21 -22.86
C LEU A 313 8.58 -11.20 -22.58
N GLU A 314 8.74 -12.07 -21.60
CA GLU A 314 7.73 -13.08 -21.23
C GLU A 314 6.42 -12.46 -20.75
N ARG A 315 6.49 -11.28 -20.12
CA ARG A 315 5.34 -10.57 -19.56
C ARG A 315 5.03 -9.26 -20.29
N GLN A 316 5.53 -9.11 -21.53
CA GLN A 316 5.44 -7.87 -22.29
C GLN A 316 4.00 -7.36 -22.43
N ASP A 317 3.03 -8.24 -22.71
CA ASP A 317 1.64 -7.83 -22.93
C ASP A 317 0.99 -7.28 -21.66
N GLU A 318 1.28 -7.88 -20.50
CA GLU A 318 0.80 -7.40 -19.19
C GLU A 318 1.43 -6.05 -18.82
N LEU A 319 2.76 -5.93 -18.96
CA LEU A 319 3.48 -4.71 -18.65
C LEU A 319 3.11 -3.56 -19.59
N VAL A 320 2.94 -3.88 -20.88
CA VAL A 320 2.51 -2.89 -21.87
C VAL A 320 1.05 -2.48 -21.65
N ALA A 321 0.16 -3.41 -21.26
CA ALA A 321 -1.21 -3.05 -20.90
C ALA A 321 -1.24 -2.11 -19.67
N ALA A 322 -0.47 -2.41 -18.63
CA ALA A 322 -0.35 -1.52 -17.46
C ALA A 322 0.21 -0.13 -17.80
N ALA A 323 1.14 -0.05 -18.76
CA ALA A 323 1.60 1.22 -19.31
C ALA A 323 0.50 1.92 -20.14
N ALA A 324 -0.23 1.16 -20.97
CA ALA A 324 -1.29 1.69 -21.81
C ALA A 324 -2.47 2.27 -21.02
N ASP A 325 -2.80 1.68 -19.87
CA ASP A 325 -3.83 2.22 -18.97
C ASP A 325 -3.49 3.63 -18.48
N GLN A 326 -2.21 3.94 -18.30
CA GLN A 326 -1.73 5.29 -17.95
C GLN A 326 -1.71 6.20 -19.18
N LEU A 327 -1.53 5.65 -20.40
CA LEU A 327 -1.46 6.40 -21.64
C LEU A 327 -2.78 7.08 -22.00
N GLY A 328 -3.92 6.59 -21.54
CA GLY A 328 -5.21 7.23 -21.73
C GLY A 328 -5.24 8.67 -21.21
N ALA A 329 -4.51 8.95 -20.13
CA ALA A 329 -4.34 10.31 -19.58
C ALA A 329 -3.17 11.09 -20.23
N LEU A 330 -2.18 10.43 -20.80
CA LEU A 330 -0.98 11.05 -21.37
C LEU A 330 -1.25 11.97 -22.57
N PRO A 331 -2.08 11.60 -23.58
CA PRO A 331 -2.40 12.49 -24.68
C PRO A 331 -3.07 13.78 -24.23
N LEU A 332 -3.96 13.68 -23.23
CA LEU A 332 -4.61 14.87 -22.65
C LEU A 332 -3.60 15.74 -21.90
N ALA A 333 -2.77 15.12 -21.05
CA ALA A 333 -1.71 15.84 -20.34
C ALA A 333 -0.72 16.47 -21.33
N GLY A 334 -0.30 15.76 -22.36
CA GLY A 334 0.55 16.26 -23.44
C GLY A 334 -0.08 17.43 -24.18
N HIS A 335 -1.36 17.34 -24.51
CA HIS A 335 -2.12 18.41 -25.14
C HIS A 335 -2.19 19.66 -24.24
N LEU A 336 -2.45 19.50 -22.94
CA LEU A 336 -2.48 20.60 -21.97
C LEU A 336 -1.11 21.26 -21.82
N VAL A 337 -0.03 20.47 -21.79
CA VAL A 337 1.35 20.98 -21.76
C VAL A 337 1.69 21.71 -23.05
N ALA A 338 1.30 21.18 -24.20
CA ALA A 338 1.48 21.85 -25.49
C ALA A 338 0.70 23.17 -25.57
N GLN A 339 -0.55 23.18 -25.08
CA GLN A 339 -1.34 24.41 -24.97
C GLN A 339 -0.69 25.43 -24.04
N LEU A 340 -0.17 24.99 -22.88
CA LEU A 340 0.56 25.83 -21.94
C LEU A 340 1.82 26.41 -22.61
N ALA A 341 2.61 25.56 -23.26
CA ALA A 341 3.82 25.99 -23.98
C ALA A 341 3.52 26.98 -25.10
N LEU A 342 2.50 26.72 -25.91
CA LEU A 342 2.03 27.61 -26.92
C LEU A 342 1.53 28.95 -26.32
N GLY A 343 0.75 28.87 -25.23
CA GLY A 343 0.26 30.02 -24.51
C GLY A 343 1.41 30.89 -23.96
N LEU A 344 2.41 30.28 -23.34
CA LEU A 344 3.60 30.97 -22.84
C LEU A 344 4.42 31.62 -23.98
N HIS A 345 4.57 30.91 -25.09
CA HIS A 345 5.25 31.45 -26.25
C HIS A 345 4.48 32.64 -26.85
N ALA A 346 3.18 32.48 -27.06
CA ALA A 346 2.33 33.55 -27.60
C ALA A 346 2.35 34.78 -26.67
N VAL A 347 2.20 34.56 -25.35
CA VAL A 347 2.27 35.65 -24.35
C VAL A 347 3.66 36.29 -24.34
N GLY A 348 4.74 35.47 -24.39
CA GLY A 348 6.11 35.97 -24.46
C GLY A 348 6.34 36.85 -25.72
N SER A 349 5.88 36.38 -26.88
CA SER A 349 5.96 37.12 -28.14
C SER A 349 5.12 38.41 -28.14
N LEU A 350 3.93 38.36 -27.53
CA LEU A 350 3.12 39.57 -27.34
C LEU A 350 3.79 40.53 -26.35
N TRP A 351 4.36 40.00 -25.30
CA TRP A 351 5.10 40.78 -24.30
C TRP A 351 6.26 41.52 -24.94
N GLU A 352 7.08 40.86 -25.76
CA GLU A 352 8.21 41.49 -26.48
C GLU A 352 7.80 42.59 -27.45
N ARG A 353 6.69 42.40 -28.14
CA ARG A 353 6.25 43.30 -29.21
C ARG A 353 5.31 44.39 -28.73
N ARG A 354 4.63 44.24 -27.60
CA ARG A 354 3.53 45.10 -27.19
C ARG A 354 3.76 45.87 -25.90
N ILE A 355 4.76 45.48 -25.10
CA ILE A 355 5.09 46.26 -23.92
C ILE A 355 5.67 47.61 -24.36
N PRO A 356 5.11 48.72 -23.92
CA PRO A 356 5.67 50.01 -24.16
C PRO A 356 7.04 50.19 -23.48
N ASP A 357 7.99 50.82 -24.15
CA ASP A 357 9.28 51.17 -23.54
C ASP A 357 9.12 52.27 -22.48
N ASP A 358 8.15 53.19 -22.68
CA ASP A 358 7.84 54.27 -21.73
C ASP A 358 7.28 53.75 -20.41
N PRO A 359 7.94 53.94 -19.27
CA PRO A 359 7.52 53.44 -17.97
C PRO A 359 6.14 53.95 -17.53
N VAL A 360 5.79 55.17 -17.91
CA VAL A 360 4.48 55.76 -17.65
C VAL A 360 3.37 55.02 -18.39
N ARG A 361 3.61 54.66 -19.64
CA ARG A 361 2.68 53.83 -20.40
C ARG A 361 2.55 52.41 -19.86
N ARG A 362 3.65 51.83 -19.35
CA ARG A 362 3.59 50.53 -18.71
C ARG A 362 2.69 50.55 -17.47
N ILE A 363 2.86 51.54 -16.61
CA ILE A 363 2.04 51.70 -15.41
C ILE A 363 0.57 51.91 -15.79
N ASP A 364 0.31 52.79 -16.76
CA ASP A 364 -1.06 53.08 -17.22
C ASP A 364 -1.77 51.85 -17.79
N LEU A 365 -1.04 50.99 -18.53
CA LEU A 365 -1.55 49.77 -19.12
C LEU A 365 -1.84 48.69 -18.05
N PHE A 366 -0.92 48.48 -17.11
CA PHE A 366 -0.97 47.35 -16.20
C PHE A 366 -1.67 47.62 -14.88
N ALA A 367 -1.73 48.86 -14.43
CA ALA A 367 -2.36 49.22 -13.16
C ALA A 367 -3.83 48.72 -13.02
N PRO A 368 -4.68 48.74 -14.07
CA PRO A 368 -6.03 48.19 -13.97
C PRO A 368 -6.05 46.69 -13.78
N LEU A 369 -5.07 45.96 -14.36
CA LEU A 369 -4.94 44.50 -14.24
C LEU A 369 -4.50 44.11 -12.83
N MET A 370 -3.57 44.84 -12.24
CA MET A 370 -3.08 44.59 -10.87
C MET A 370 -4.19 44.60 -9.81
N ARG A 371 -5.24 45.38 -10.01
CA ARG A 371 -6.40 45.42 -9.10
C ARG A 371 -7.34 44.24 -9.30
N ARG A 372 -7.35 43.61 -10.45
CA ARG A 372 -8.25 42.50 -10.83
C ARG A 372 -7.61 41.14 -10.58
N LEU A 373 -6.29 41.03 -10.64
CA LEU A 373 -5.57 39.79 -10.35
C LEU A 373 -5.71 39.47 -8.87
N ARG A 374 -6.23 38.27 -8.57
CA ARG A 374 -6.37 37.76 -7.23
C ARG A 374 -5.16 36.91 -6.86
N THR A 375 -4.66 37.12 -5.65
CA THR A 375 -3.64 36.31 -5.01
C THR A 375 -4.27 35.58 -3.83
N PRO A 376 -3.66 34.52 -3.26
CA PRO A 376 -4.17 33.88 -2.04
C PRO A 376 -4.33 34.85 -0.88
N THR A 377 -3.52 35.90 -0.84
CA THR A 377 -3.50 36.93 0.23
C THR A 377 -4.27 38.19 -0.12
N GLY A 378 -4.97 38.26 -1.26
CA GLY A 378 -5.72 39.45 -1.65
C GLY A 378 -5.64 39.79 -3.15
N THR A 379 -5.21 41.00 -3.51
CA THR A 379 -4.98 41.38 -4.87
C THR A 379 -3.49 41.54 -5.19
N ALA A 380 -3.09 41.37 -6.45
CA ALA A 380 -1.70 41.60 -6.85
C ALA A 380 -1.24 43.03 -6.50
N LEU A 381 -2.13 44.03 -6.61
CA LEU A 381 -1.85 45.39 -6.16
C LEU A 381 -1.56 45.42 -4.65
N GLY A 382 -2.39 44.76 -3.81
CA GLY A 382 -2.19 44.74 -2.38
C GLY A 382 -0.85 44.07 -1.98
N ALA A 383 -0.44 43.04 -2.69
CA ALA A 383 0.86 42.40 -2.50
C ALA A 383 2.04 43.32 -2.86
N LEU A 384 1.88 44.14 -3.93
CA LEU A 384 2.90 45.08 -4.39
C LEU A 384 2.98 46.37 -3.54
N THR A 385 1.90 46.77 -2.89
CA THR A 385 1.78 48.01 -2.13
C THR A 385 1.55 47.76 -0.64
N GLY A 386 1.83 46.55 -0.15
CA GLY A 386 1.73 46.17 1.27
C GLY A 386 2.76 46.89 2.15
N PRO A 387 2.66 46.78 3.49
CA PRO A 387 3.51 47.51 4.45
C PRO A 387 5.02 47.32 4.26
N ALA A 388 5.41 46.20 3.64
CA ALA A 388 6.81 45.90 3.34
C ALA A 388 7.26 46.36 1.95
N SER A 389 6.39 46.99 1.18
CA SER A 389 6.69 47.43 -0.20
C SER A 389 6.97 48.91 -0.23
N PRO A 390 8.00 49.35 -0.98
CA PRO A 390 8.30 50.77 -1.17
C PRO A 390 7.38 51.43 -2.25
N LEU A 391 6.45 50.71 -2.85
CA LEU A 391 5.54 51.22 -3.85
C LEU A 391 4.27 51.73 -3.18
N GLU A 392 3.95 52.99 -3.42
CA GLU A 392 2.73 53.59 -2.90
C GLU A 392 1.49 53.17 -3.74
N ALA A 393 0.43 52.76 -3.05
CA ALA A 393 -0.85 52.42 -3.70
C ALA A 393 -1.43 53.58 -4.52
N ALA A 394 -1.12 54.85 -4.13
CA ALA A 394 -1.52 56.04 -4.83
C ALA A 394 -1.02 56.09 -6.29
N LEU A 395 0.17 55.54 -6.57
CA LEU A 395 0.75 55.46 -7.93
C LEU A 395 -0.13 54.71 -8.92
N PHE A 396 -0.83 53.70 -8.41
CA PHE A 396 -1.75 52.88 -9.23
C PHE A 396 -3.21 53.37 -9.21
N SER A 397 -3.45 54.53 -8.62
CA SER A 397 -4.79 55.14 -8.58
C SER A 397 -5.24 55.63 -9.96
N SER A 398 -6.55 55.77 -10.15
CA SER A 398 -7.10 56.36 -11.35
C SER A 398 -6.75 57.86 -11.49
N ALA A 399 -6.51 58.54 -10.37
CA ALA A 399 -6.08 59.94 -10.35
C ALA A 399 -4.62 60.07 -10.85
N ALA A 400 -3.68 59.25 -10.32
CA ALA A 400 -2.29 59.21 -10.77
C ALA A 400 -2.20 58.87 -12.28
N ARG A 401 -2.93 57.87 -12.74
CA ARG A 401 -2.96 57.51 -14.15
C ARG A 401 -3.50 58.64 -15.06
N ARG A 402 -4.51 59.39 -14.58
CA ARG A 402 -5.01 60.56 -15.35
C ARG A 402 -3.97 61.67 -15.41
N MET A 403 -3.20 61.85 -14.36
CA MET A 403 -2.09 62.81 -14.36
C MET A 403 -0.95 62.42 -15.30
N LEU A 404 -0.65 61.12 -15.36
CA LEU A 404 0.42 60.57 -16.19
C LEU A 404 0.06 60.47 -17.67
N ARG A 405 -1.21 60.47 -18.01
CA ARG A 405 -1.67 60.44 -19.42
C ARG A 405 -1.45 61.76 -20.12
N ARG A 406 -1.10 61.69 -21.44
CA ARG A 406 -1.12 62.86 -22.29
C ARG A 406 -2.56 63.35 -22.47
N GLY A 407 -2.93 64.42 -21.82
CA GLY A 407 -4.25 65.03 -21.90
C GLY A 407 -4.25 66.51 -21.55
N ALA A 408 -5.44 67.14 -21.61
CA ALA A 408 -5.61 68.62 -21.42
C ALA A 408 -5.08 69.14 -20.06
N ALA A 409 -5.09 68.27 -18.98
CA ALA A 409 -4.49 68.64 -17.72
C ALA A 409 -2.96 68.68 -17.78
N TRP A 410 -2.33 67.73 -18.43
CA TRP A 410 -0.90 67.67 -18.66
C TRP A 410 -0.42 68.84 -19.54
N THR A 411 -1.12 69.09 -20.62
CA THR A 411 -0.82 70.16 -21.55
C THR A 411 -0.90 71.52 -20.84
N ARG A 412 -1.85 71.70 -19.94
CA ARG A 412 -1.96 72.96 -19.15
C ARG A 412 -0.76 73.16 -18.19
N HIS A 413 -0.35 72.09 -17.49
CA HIS A 413 0.80 72.17 -16.59
C HIS A 413 2.13 72.34 -17.29
N THR A 414 2.32 71.77 -18.46
CA THR A 414 3.52 71.99 -19.30
C THR A 414 3.51 73.39 -19.97
N ALA A 415 2.33 73.84 -20.29
CA ALA A 415 2.19 75.21 -20.88
C ALA A 415 2.46 76.36 -19.88
N THR A 416 2.33 76.10 -18.57
CA THR A 416 2.65 77.08 -17.51
C THR A 416 4.12 77.05 -17.09
N GLY A 417 4.97 76.26 -17.72
CA GLY A 417 6.42 76.16 -17.50
C GLY A 417 6.86 75.57 -16.19
N PHE A 418 5.96 74.94 -15.41
CA PHE A 418 6.29 74.44 -14.08
C PHE A 418 7.10 73.17 -14.05
N VAL A 419 6.87 72.17 -14.91
CA VAL A 419 7.69 70.96 -15.01
C VAL A 419 7.46 70.33 -16.38
N SER A 420 8.51 69.93 -17.06
CA SER A 420 8.38 69.10 -18.27
C SER A 420 8.12 67.65 -17.94
N ARG A 421 7.55 66.89 -18.85
CA ARG A 421 7.34 65.44 -18.65
C ARG A 421 8.67 64.68 -18.44
N PRO A 422 9.74 64.93 -19.21
CA PRO A 422 11.05 64.36 -18.94
C PRO A 422 11.59 64.69 -17.56
N ASP A 423 11.44 65.93 -17.10
CA ASP A 423 11.92 66.33 -15.77
C ASP A 423 11.17 65.63 -14.64
N LEU A 424 9.85 65.44 -14.81
CA LEU A 424 9.06 64.69 -13.84
C LEU A 424 9.50 63.20 -13.77
N ILE A 425 9.72 62.59 -14.93
CA ILE A 425 10.23 61.21 -14.99
C ILE A 425 11.63 61.15 -14.40
N ALA A 426 12.51 62.04 -14.75
CA ALA A 426 13.85 62.11 -14.18
C ALA A 426 13.85 62.29 -12.65
N ALA A 427 13.00 63.18 -12.13
CA ALA A 427 12.85 63.39 -10.70
C ALA A 427 12.27 62.13 -9.99
N ALA A 428 11.31 61.47 -10.61
CA ALA A 428 10.74 60.25 -10.07
C ALA A 428 11.71 59.04 -10.14
N ASN A 429 12.71 59.13 -11.01
CA ASN A 429 13.72 58.07 -11.21
C ASN A 429 15.03 58.32 -10.42
N THR A 430 15.06 59.31 -9.53
CA THR A 430 16.25 59.63 -8.74
C THR A 430 16.60 58.53 -7.71
N CYS A 431 15.68 57.71 -7.42
CA CYS A 431 15.88 56.55 -6.54
C CYS A 431 16.64 55.43 -7.27
N PRO A 432 17.75 54.92 -6.73
CA PRO A 432 18.48 53.82 -7.38
C PRO A 432 17.62 52.59 -7.51
N LEU A 433 17.70 51.92 -8.68
CA LEU A 433 17.09 50.60 -8.82
C LEU A 433 17.74 49.63 -7.83
N PRO A 434 16.95 48.77 -7.21
CA PRO A 434 17.54 47.70 -6.38
C PRO A 434 18.49 46.87 -7.24
N PRO A 435 19.56 46.31 -6.67
CA PRO A 435 20.43 45.38 -7.38
C PRO A 435 19.58 44.29 -8.00
N PRO A 436 19.96 43.77 -9.17
CA PRO A 436 19.26 42.65 -9.79
C PRO A 436 19.14 41.53 -8.75
N VAL A 437 17.92 41.02 -8.59
CA VAL A 437 17.66 39.88 -7.64
C VAL A 437 18.64 38.76 -8.02
N PRO A 438 19.44 38.25 -7.10
CA PRO A 438 20.35 37.18 -7.39
C PRO A 438 19.60 36.06 -8.13
N THR A 439 20.18 35.62 -9.22
CA THR A 439 19.59 34.55 -10.09
C THR A 439 19.51 33.18 -9.42
N GLY A 440 19.92 33.06 -8.13
CA GLY A 440 19.70 31.88 -7.30
C GLY A 440 18.28 31.92 -6.72
N LEU A 441 17.31 31.53 -7.52
CA LEU A 441 15.98 31.23 -6.99
C LEU A 441 16.08 30.03 -6.04
N PRO A 442 15.36 30.04 -4.89
CA PRO A 442 15.23 28.86 -4.07
C PRO A 442 14.77 27.69 -4.94
N HIS A 443 15.32 26.51 -4.67
CA HIS A 443 15.03 25.30 -5.41
C HIS A 443 13.51 25.17 -5.62
N VAL A 444 13.05 24.70 -6.79
CA VAL A 444 11.61 24.55 -7.06
C VAL A 444 10.91 23.72 -5.99
N ASP A 445 11.61 22.76 -5.40
CA ASP A 445 11.13 21.96 -4.28
C ASP A 445 10.95 22.77 -2.98
N GLU A 446 11.76 23.79 -2.77
CA GLU A 446 11.59 24.74 -1.65
C GLU A 446 10.36 25.63 -1.85
N ILE A 447 10.11 26.01 -3.11
CA ILE A 447 8.93 26.79 -3.49
C ILE A 447 7.68 25.93 -3.36
N ALA A 448 7.72 24.68 -3.85
CA ALA A 448 6.61 23.72 -3.72
C ALA A 448 6.26 23.44 -2.26
N ARG A 449 7.27 23.19 -1.41
CA ARG A 449 7.08 22.99 0.04
C ARG A 449 6.46 24.21 0.74
N ARG A 450 6.90 25.41 0.41
CA ARG A 450 6.34 26.66 1.00
C ARG A 450 4.89 26.90 0.57
N LEU A 451 4.45 26.36 -0.54
CA LEU A 451 3.08 26.47 -1.03
C LEU A 451 2.19 25.31 -0.60
N GLY A 452 2.73 24.31 0.08
CA GLY A 452 2.00 23.08 0.37
C GLY A 452 1.61 22.32 -0.90
N LEU A 453 2.40 22.45 -1.98
CA LEU A 453 2.26 21.70 -3.21
C LEU A 453 3.19 20.50 -3.14
N PRO A 454 2.81 19.38 -3.72
CA PRO A 454 3.72 18.26 -3.91
C PRO A 454 4.94 18.74 -4.70
N THR A 455 6.10 18.16 -4.41
CA THR A 455 7.33 18.49 -5.14
C THR A 455 7.16 18.11 -6.61
N LEU A 456 7.94 18.70 -7.51
CA LEU A 456 7.92 18.32 -8.93
C LEU A 456 8.29 16.84 -9.15
N ALA A 457 8.98 16.23 -8.18
CA ALA A 457 9.22 14.80 -8.16
C ALA A 457 7.94 13.98 -7.87
N ASP A 458 7.01 14.55 -7.11
CA ASP A 458 5.75 13.89 -6.73
C ASP A 458 4.64 14.13 -7.77
N LEU A 459 4.76 15.17 -8.62
CA LEU A 459 3.81 15.42 -9.71
C LEU A 459 3.52 14.18 -10.58
N PRO A 460 4.50 13.36 -10.97
CA PRO A 460 4.22 12.12 -11.69
C PRO A 460 3.45 11.09 -10.86
N SER A 461 3.68 11.00 -9.54
CA SER A 461 2.97 10.04 -8.68
C SER A 461 1.53 10.46 -8.39
N GLU A 462 1.26 11.75 -8.30
CA GLU A 462 -0.12 12.26 -8.13
C GLU A 462 -0.91 12.27 -9.42
N LEU A 463 -0.29 12.56 -10.55
CA LEU A 463 -0.88 12.33 -11.87
C LEU A 463 -1.23 10.86 -12.11
N ARG A 464 -0.50 9.93 -11.48
CA ARG A 464 -0.79 8.50 -11.53
C ARG A 464 -1.95 8.09 -10.64
N ARG A 465 -2.17 8.78 -9.51
CA ARG A 465 -3.20 8.42 -8.53
C ARG A 465 -4.60 8.91 -8.90
N GLU A 466 -4.71 9.95 -9.73
CA GLU A 466 -6.01 10.54 -10.10
C GLU A 466 -6.14 10.85 -11.59
N PRO A 467 -6.12 9.84 -12.48
CA PRO A 467 -6.29 10.09 -13.93
C PRO A 467 -7.66 10.71 -14.28
N VAL A 468 -8.64 10.58 -13.40
CA VAL A 468 -10.02 11.08 -13.62
C VAL A 468 -10.15 12.58 -13.39
N LEU A 469 -9.30 13.20 -12.55
CA LEU A 469 -9.36 14.62 -12.23
C LEU A 469 -8.71 15.52 -13.29
N VAL A 470 -7.92 14.96 -14.19
CA VAL A 470 -7.30 15.67 -15.32
C VAL A 470 -8.34 16.08 -16.39
N GLY A 471 -9.49 15.41 -16.41
CA GLY A 471 -10.59 15.73 -17.37
C GLY A 471 -11.43 16.94 -17.01
N GLU A 472 -11.37 17.44 -15.78
CA GLU A 472 -12.18 18.60 -15.39
C GLU A 472 -11.30 19.79 -14.98
N HIS A 473 -11.46 20.87 -15.68
CA HIS A 473 -10.82 22.19 -15.70
C HIS A 473 -10.35 22.83 -14.38
N ARG A 474 -10.43 22.17 -13.22
CA ARG A 474 -10.07 22.74 -11.90
C ARG A 474 -8.59 22.89 -11.65
N LEU A 475 -7.76 21.95 -12.12
CA LEU A 475 -6.29 22.01 -11.96
C LEU A 475 -5.69 23.23 -12.63
N ASN A 476 -6.18 23.56 -13.83
CA ASN A 476 -5.61 24.64 -14.64
C ASN A 476 -5.78 26.05 -14.05
N VAL A 477 -6.88 26.32 -13.35
CA VAL A 477 -7.15 27.66 -12.84
C VAL A 477 -6.55 27.90 -11.45
N VAL A 478 -6.54 26.88 -10.60
CA VAL A 478 -6.00 26.98 -9.23
C VAL A 478 -4.46 26.95 -9.26
N ASP A 479 -3.88 26.09 -10.09
CA ASP A 479 -2.44 25.96 -10.21
C ASP A 479 -1.84 27.13 -10.98
N LEU A 480 -2.51 27.65 -12.00
CA LEU A 480 -2.10 28.89 -12.67
C LEU A 480 -2.19 30.10 -11.74
N ARG A 481 -3.19 30.20 -10.88
CA ARG A 481 -3.29 31.26 -9.87
C ARG A 481 -2.19 31.14 -8.82
N ARG A 482 -1.93 29.94 -8.27
CA ARG A 482 -0.84 29.70 -7.34
C ARG A 482 0.52 29.95 -7.98
N PHE A 483 0.67 29.64 -9.24
CA PHE A 483 1.87 29.91 -10.02
C PHE A 483 2.07 31.41 -10.26
N LEU A 484 1.02 32.16 -10.54
CA LEU A 484 1.06 33.63 -10.65
C LEU A 484 1.39 34.30 -9.30
N ASP A 485 0.94 33.73 -8.19
CA ASP A 485 1.27 34.22 -6.84
C ASP A 485 2.75 34.01 -6.48
N LEU A 486 3.40 33.00 -7.06
CA LEU A 486 4.85 32.78 -6.93
C LEU A 486 5.68 33.76 -7.73
N LEU A 487 5.09 34.36 -8.76
CA LEU A 487 5.75 35.34 -9.62
C LEU A 487 5.96 36.70 -8.94
N LEU A 488 5.23 36.96 -7.85
CA LEU A 488 5.33 38.21 -7.15
C LEU A 488 6.55 38.20 -6.22
N PRO A 489 7.51 39.11 -6.38
CA PRO A 489 8.66 39.16 -5.51
C PRO A 489 8.24 39.49 -4.07
N ARG A 490 8.39 38.53 -3.18
CA ARG A 490 8.19 38.71 -1.73
C ARG A 490 9.45 39.27 -1.00
N GLY A 491 10.35 39.87 -1.73
CA GLY A 491 11.53 40.49 -1.15
C GLY A 491 11.21 41.85 -0.51
N THR A 492 11.79 42.13 0.64
CA THR A 492 11.87 43.49 1.18
C THR A 492 12.66 44.35 0.19
N MET A 493 11.97 45.25 -0.50
CA MET A 493 12.66 46.22 -1.33
C MET A 493 13.20 47.35 -0.45
N PRO A 494 14.39 47.91 -0.72
CA PRO A 494 14.92 49.03 0.03
C PRO A 494 13.99 50.22 -0.03
N GLU A 495 13.81 50.91 1.12
CA GLU A 495 13.04 52.13 1.13
C GLU A 495 13.64 53.14 0.18
N CYS A 496 12.81 53.68 -0.67
CA CYS A 496 13.18 54.66 -1.67
C CYS A 496 12.06 55.66 -1.79
N ALA A 497 12.36 56.88 -1.42
CA ALA A 497 11.48 58.04 -1.62
C ALA A 497 12.18 59.04 -2.55
N PRO A 498 11.50 59.64 -3.46
CA PRO A 498 10.13 59.53 -3.96
C PRO A 498 9.89 58.32 -4.88
N PRO A 499 8.66 58.13 -5.41
CA PRO A 499 8.33 57.00 -6.28
C PRO A 499 9.17 56.99 -7.55
N ASN A 500 9.94 55.92 -7.75
CA ASN A 500 10.72 55.69 -8.98
C ASN A 500 9.83 55.05 -10.02
N LEU A 501 9.50 55.79 -11.11
CA LEU A 501 8.59 55.31 -12.16
C LEU A 501 9.19 54.18 -12.98
N ASP A 502 10.48 54.16 -13.23
CA ASP A 502 11.15 53.06 -13.93
C ASP A 502 11.15 51.80 -13.08
N ARG A 503 11.44 51.94 -11.75
CA ARG A 503 11.33 50.88 -10.79
C ARG A 503 9.91 50.32 -10.69
N ALA A 504 8.91 51.20 -10.57
CA ALA A 504 7.51 50.78 -10.50
C ALA A 504 7.06 50.10 -11.80
N ALA A 505 7.45 50.60 -12.94
CA ALA A 505 7.19 49.99 -14.26
C ALA A 505 7.90 48.63 -14.38
N GLY A 506 9.14 48.54 -13.90
CA GLY A 506 9.90 47.31 -13.87
C GLY A 506 9.24 46.23 -12.99
N VAL A 507 8.88 46.61 -11.75
CA VAL A 507 8.20 45.70 -10.79
C VAL A 507 6.87 45.20 -11.34
N VAL A 508 6.05 46.10 -11.89
CA VAL A 508 4.76 45.72 -12.50
C VAL A 508 4.97 44.81 -13.72
N SER A 509 5.94 45.14 -14.60
CA SER A 509 6.26 44.33 -15.77
C SER A 509 6.74 42.92 -15.34
N ASN A 510 7.64 42.86 -14.37
CA ASN A 510 8.19 41.59 -13.89
C ASN A 510 7.14 40.73 -13.17
N ALA A 511 6.20 41.35 -12.46
CA ALA A 511 5.13 40.65 -11.76
C ALA A 511 4.19 39.85 -12.69
N ILE A 512 4.05 40.32 -13.95
CA ILE A 512 3.18 39.73 -14.95
C ILE A 512 3.94 39.18 -16.17
N ASP A 513 5.26 39.42 -16.25
CA ASP A 513 6.09 38.88 -17.33
C ASP A 513 6.24 37.34 -17.17
N PRO A 514 5.73 36.53 -18.10
CA PRO A 514 5.84 35.08 -18.07
C PRO A 514 7.29 34.58 -18.24
N ARG A 515 8.22 35.45 -18.66
CA ARG A 515 9.65 35.15 -18.84
C ARG A 515 10.50 35.58 -17.63
N GLY A 516 9.91 36.36 -16.71
CA GLY A 516 10.63 37.02 -15.61
C GLY A 516 11.23 36.01 -14.61
N LEU A 517 11.03 36.26 -13.29
CA LEU A 517 11.62 35.45 -12.20
C LEU A 517 11.32 33.95 -12.27
N ASN A 518 10.27 33.55 -13.01
CA ASN A 518 9.88 32.15 -13.22
C ASN A 518 10.35 31.56 -14.54
N ALA A 519 11.05 32.30 -15.35
CA ALA A 519 11.65 31.74 -16.56
C ALA A 519 12.48 30.49 -16.29
N PRO A 520 13.28 30.40 -15.20
CA PRO A 520 13.98 29.15 -14.84
C PRO A 520 13.05 27.98 -14.49
N ALA A 521 11.90 28.21 -13.85
CA ALA A 521 10.92 27.18 -13.55
C ALA A 521 10.23 26.69 -14.84
N ILE A 522 9.84 27.62 -15.70
CA ILE A 522 9.31 27.32 -17.03
C ILE A 522 10.34 26.59 -17.89
N GLN A 523 11.60 27.01 -17.85
CA GLN A 523 12.68 26.33 -18.55
C GLN A 523 12.93 24.92 -18.02
N ARG A 524 12.82 24.68 -16.69
CA ARG A 524 12.91 23.33 -16.12
C ARG A 524 11.72 22.46 -16.51
N VAL A 525 10.50 22.99 -16.53
CA VAL A 525 9.34 22.28 -17.07
C VAL A 525 9.59 21.94 -18.53
N ARG A 526 10.08 22.91 -19.34
CA ARG A 526 10.45 22.66 -20.74
C ARG A 526 11.55 21.62 -20.89
N ALA A 527 12.55 21.61 -20.01
CA ALA A 527 13.63 20.65 -20.04
C ALA A 527 13.18 19.22 -19.65
N ARG A 528 12.26 19.10 -18.68
CA ARG A 528 11.65 17.81 -18.31
C ARG A 528 10.69 17.28 -19.36
N VAL A 529 9.96 18.16 -20.00
CA VAL A 529 9.11 17.83 -21.15
C VAL A 529 9.94 17.77 -22.45
N ARG A 530 11.28 17.67 -22.31
CA ARG A 530 12.27 17.59 -23.40
C ARG A 530 12.06 18.65 -24.46
N GLY A 531 12.19 19.92 -24.00
CA GLY A 531 12.32 21.05 -24.93
C GLY A 531 11.35 20.97 -26.07
N LEU A 532 10.04 20.99 -25.78
CA LEU A 532 9.06 21.13 -26.83
C LEU A 532 9.56 22.25 -27.76
N PRO A 533 10.12 21.96 -28.93
CA PRO A 533 10.19 22.99 -29.92
C PRO A 533 8.72 23.35 -30.16
N LEU A 534 8.36 24.59 -29.85
CA LEU A 534 7.00 25.11 -29.89
C LEU A 534 6.28 24.96 -31.25
N LEU A 535 6.90 24.25 -32.16
CA LEU A 535 6.45 24.05 -33.54
C LEU A 535 6.35 22.56 -33.93
N THR A 536 6.71 21.61 -33.07
CA THR A 536 6.47 20.20 -33.37
C THR A 536 5.17 19.75 -32.72
N LEU A 537 4.29 19.20 -33.54
CA LEU A 537 3.02 18.59 -33.13
C LEU A 537 3.22 17.23 -32.43
N GLU A 538 4.47 16.86 -32.10
CA GLU A 538 4.78 15.63 -31.38
C GLU A 538 4.39 15.80 -29.91
N PRO A 539 3.63 14.85 -29.36
CA PRO A 539 3.29 14.88 -27.96
C PRO A 539 4.56 14.77 -27.10
N PRO A 540 4.62 15.43 -25.93
CA PRO A 540 5.76 15.30 -25.03
C PRO A 540 5.91 13.85 -24.57
N GLU A 541 7.16 13.39 -24.51
CA GLU A 541 7.47 12.12 -23.84
C GLU A 541 7.30 12.30 -22.32
N LEU A 542 6.51 11.43 -21.68
CA LEU A 542 6.21 11.49 -20.25
C LEU A 542 6.73 10.24 -19.54
N PRO A 543 7.16 10.36 -18.27
CA PRO A 543 7.54 9.20 -17.49
C PRO A 543 6.31 8.35 -17.19
N VAL A 544 6.40 7.05 -17.42
CA VAL A 544 5.43 6.04 -17.00
C VAL A 544 5.95 5.38 -15.72
N GLY A 545 5.08 5.03 -14.79
CA GLY A 545 5.42 4.24 -13.63
C GLY A 545 4.42 3.10 -13.46
N ILE A 546 4.96 1.92 -13.18
CA ILE A 546 4.18 0.70 -12.96
C ILE A 546 4.41 0.26 -11.52
N ASP A 547 3.36 0.31 -10.70
CA ASP A 547 3.39 -0.04 -9.28
C ASP A 547 3.23 -1.57 -9.12
N LEU A 548 4.21 -2.32 -9.62
CA LEU A 548 4.27 -3.77 -9.57
C LEU A 548 5.52 -4.23 -8.83
N PRO A 549 5.40 -4.95 -7.71
CA PRO A 549 6.53 -5.63 -7.08
C PRO A 549 7.09 -6.73 -8.00
N THR A 550 8.23 -6.47 -8.64
CA THR A 550 8.75 -7.31 -9.73
C THR A 550 9.29 -8.67 -9.27
N TRP A 551 9.58 -8.85 -7.97
CA TRP A 551 9.91 -10.17 -7.42
C TRP A 551 8.80 -11.20 -7.65
N THR A 552 7.54 -10.76 -7.75
CA THR A 552 6.40 -11.65 -8.04
C THR A 552 6.51 -12.31 -9.42
N LEU A 553 7.07 -11.59 -10.39
CA LEU A 553 7.34 -12.13 -11.72
C LEU A 553 8.35 -13.30 -11.65
N LEU A 554 9.43 -13.10 -10.87
CA LEU A 554 10.44 -14.14 -10.63
C LEU A 554 9.85 -15.32 -9.86
N ARG A 555 9.05 -15.08 -8.82
CA ARG A 555 8.36 -16.14 -8.07
C ARG A 555 7.57 -17.07 -8.99
N ASP A 556 6.83 -16.50 -9.91
CA ASP A 556 5.88 -17.24 -10.74
C ASP A 556 6.58 -18.03 -11.87
N ARG A 557 7.73 -17.57 -12.33
CA ARG A 557 8.43 -18.16 -13.49
C ARG A 557 9.83 -18.70 -13.22
N ALA A 558 10.54 -18.12 -12.25
CA ALA A 558 11.96 -18.36 -12.05
C ALA A 558 12.36 -18.25 -10.55
N LYS A 559 11.54 -18.85 -9.66
CA LYS A 559 11.72 -18.76 -8.20
C LYS A 559 13.11 -19.19 -7.70
N GLN A 560 13.80 -20.05 -8.47
CA GLN A 560 15.18 -20.46 -8.17
C GLN A 560 16.19 -19.29 -8.23
N TRP A 561 15.83 -18.16 -8.85
CA TRP A 561 16.64 -16.96 -8.87
C TRP A 561 16.30 -15.98 -7.74
N LEU A 562 15.12 -16.13 -7.12
CA LEU A 562 14.82 -15.40 -5.87
C LEU A 562 15.60 -16.01 -4.71
N LEU A 563 15.51 -17.31 -4.53
CA LEU A 563 16.21 -18.05 -3.49
C LEU A 563 16.73 -19.36 -4.09
N PRO A 564 17.96 -19.34 -4.64
CA PRO A 564 18.62 -20.57 -5.08
C PRO A 564 18.70 -21.60 -3.97
N GLY A 565 18.46 -22.87 -4.27
CA GLY A 565 18.44 -23.94 -3.27
C GLY A 565 17.15 -24.06 -2.46
N ILE A 566 16.09 -23.31 -2.76
CA ILE A 566 14.80 -23.35 -2.04
C ILE A 566 14.24 -24.77 -1.84
N GLY A 567 14.50 -25.70 -2.78
CA GLY A 567 14.08 -27.10 -2.69
C GLY A 567 14.77 -27.91 -1.57
N THR A 568 15.94 -27.46 -1.09
CA THR A 568 16.72 -28.13 -0.05
C THR A 568 16.34 -27.70 1.37
N LEU A 569 15.48 -26.66 1.50
CA LEU A 569 14.99 -26.23 2.81
C LEU A 569 14.32 -27.38 3.55
N GLN A 570 14.68 -27.57 4.81
CA GLN A 570 14.05 -28.58 5.65
C GLN A 570 12.68 -28.11 6.16
N LYS A 571 11.74 -29.03 6.32
CA LYS A 571 10.44 -28.71 6.92
C LYS A 571 10.60 -28.27 8.38
N HIS A 572 9.78 -27.36 8.86
CA HIS A 572 9.84 -26.76 10.19
C HIS A 572 11.19 -26.09 10.49
N SER A 573 11.73 -25.36 9.52
CA SER A 573 12.97 -24.60 9.67
C SER A 573 12.78 -23.11 9.51
N VAL A 574 13.67 -22.35 10.13
CA VAL A 574 13.86 -20.90 9.94
C VAL A 574 15.33 -20.62 9.68
N ILE A 575 15.61 -19.68 8.80
CA ILE A 575 16.95 -19.35 8.34
C ILE A 575 17.05 -17.84 8.20
N ALA A 576 18.16 -17.25 8.63
CA ALA A 576 18.49 -15.84 8.37
C ALA A 576 19.27 -15.71 7.07
N MET A 577 18.86 -14.78 6.27
CA MET A 577 19.44 -14.44 4.97
C MET A 577 19.48 -12.92 4.81
N ARG A 578 19.93 -12.43 3.67
CA ARG A 578 19.94 -11.00 3.34
C ARG A 578 19.51 -10.75 1.91
N THR A 579 19.09 -9.53 1.61
CA THR A 579 18.88 -9.07 0.25
C THR A 579 20.19 -8.96 -0.52
N ASN A 580 20.12 -9.07 -1.85
CA ASN A 580 21.25 -8.89 -2.76
C ASN A 580 21.01 -7.68 -3.67
N PRO A 581 21.45 -6.48 -3.27
CA PRO A 581 21.21 -5.27 -4.05
C PRO A 581 21.78 -5.32 -5.46
N ALA A 582 22.94 -5.93 -5.65
CA ALA A 582 23.56 -6.04 -6.99
C ALA A 582 22.70 -6.88 -7.96
N PHE A 583 22.08 -7.96 -7.47
CA PHE A 583 21.13 -8.74 -8.25
C PHE A 583 19.89 -7.91 -8.60
N ILE A 584 19.35 -7.19 -7.61
CA ILE A 584 18.13 -6.39 -7.78
C ILE A 584 18.36 -5.29 -8.81
N ASP A 585 19.46 -4.54 -8.69
CA ASP A 585 19.83 -3.47 -9.60
C ASP A 585 20.01 -4.00 -11.04
N ALA A 586 20.80 -5.08 -11.20
CA ALA A 586 21.03 -5.70 -12.51
C ALA A 586 19.71 -6.20 -13.16
N TYR A 587 18.88 -6.88 -12.38
CA TYR A 587 17.59 -7.39 -12.85
C TYR A 587 16.66 -6.26 -13.32
N LEU A 588 16.54 -5.19 -12.53
CA LEU A 588 15.67 -4.06 -12.86
C LEU A 588 16.16 -3.26 -14.06
N VAL A 589 17.48 -3.10 -14.23
CA VAL A 589 18.04 -2.49 -15.43
C VAL A 589 17.66 -3.30 -16.67
N GLY A 590 17.79 -4.63 -16.62
CA GLY A 590 17.41 -5.51 -17.74
C GLY A 590 15.91 -5.44 -18.05
N LEU A 591 15.08 -5.52 -17.02
CA LEU A 591 13.61 -5.48 -17.12
C LEU A 591 13.11 -4.15 -17.72
N ASN A 592 13.62 -3.03 -17.20
CA ASN A 592 13.28 -1.70 -17.73
C ASN A 592 13.82 -1.49 -19.15
N THR A 593 14.98 -2.04 -19.49
CA THR A 593 15.52 -1.98 -20.87
C THR A 593 14.53 -2.61 -21.86
N GLN A 594 14.01 -3.80 -21.55
CA GLN A 594 13.03 -4.48 -22.41
C GLN A 594 11.72 -3.71 -22.50
N LEU A 595 11.19 -3.25 -21.38
CA LEU A 595 9.93 -2.51 -21.36
C LEU A 595 10.02 -1.21 -22.17
N HIS A 596 11.14 -0.47 -22.06
CA HIS A 596 11.40 0.70 -22.89
C HIS A 596 11.47 0.35 -24.39
N GLY A 597 12.13 -0.75 -24.72
CA GLY A 597 12.19 -1.24 -26.09
C GLY A 597 10.81 -1.49 -26.67
N GLU A 598 9.95 -2.18 -25.93
CA GLU A 598 8.58 -2.47 -26.33
C GLU A 598 7.71 -1.22 -26.46
N MET A 599 7.75 -0.33 -25.47
CA MET A 599 6.98 0.92 -25.51
C MET A 599 7.42 1.79 -26.71
N HIS A 600 8.71 1.83 -26.97
CA HIS A 600 9.25 2.59 -28.10
C HIS A 600 8.86 1.96 -29.45
N TRP A 601 8.97 0.63 -29.58
CA TRP A 601 8.54 -0.10 -30.78
C TRP A 601 7.07 0.17 -31.12
N ARG A 602 6.22 0.28 -30.08
CA ARG A 602 4.79 0.58 -30.22
C ARG A 602 4.49 2.09 -30.37
N ASN A 603 5.51 2.93 -30.54
CA ASN A 603 5.41 4.39 -30.65
C ASN A 603 4.68 5.05 -29.47
N MET A 604 4.83 4.50 -28.29
CA MET A 604 4.29 5.12 -27.08
C MET A 604 5.12 6.36 -26.70
N PRO A 605 4.49 7.48 -26.34
CA PRO A 605 5.18 8.73 -26.01
C PRO A 605 5.78 8.70 -24.59
N VAL A 606 6.69 7.76 -24.36
CA VAL A 606 7.32 7.53 -23.05
C VAL A 606 8.75 8.07 -23.03
N ASP A 607 9.11 8.75 -21.95
CA ASP A 607 10.48 9.20 -21.73
C ASP A 607 11.42 8.00 -21.61
N ARG A 608 12.36 7.92 -22.54
CA ARG A 608 13.37 6.84 -22.63
C ARG A 608 14.31 6.77 -21.43
N ARG A 609 14.40 7.81 -20.61
CA ARG A 609 15.22 7.87 -19.41
C ARG A 609 14.42 7.56 -18.13
N SER A 610 13.11 7.47 -18.20
CA SER A 610 12.30 7.13 -17.04
C SER A 610 12.60 5.70 -16.59
N THR A 611 12.30 5.41 -15.35
CA THR A 611 12.35 4.05 -14.78
C THR A 611 10.93 3.61 -14.47
N PRO A 612 10.22 2.95 -15.41
CA PRO A 612 8.82 2.54 -15.20
C PRO A 612 8.63 1.60 -14.03
N LEU A 613 9.49 0.60 -13.86
CA LEU A 613 9.43 -0.38 -12.80
C LEU A 613 10.45 -0.02 -11.71
N ARG A 614 9.94 0.45 -10.58
CA ARG A 614 10.73 0.97 -9.44
C ARG A 614 10.49 0.20 -8.14
N MET A 615 9.74 -0.88 -8.21
CA MET A 615 9.50 -1.75 -7.09
C MET A 615 10.08 -3.12 -7.37
N PHE A 616 11.09 -3.52 -6.61
CA PHE A 616 11.49 -4.92 -6.60
C PHE A 616 10.68 -5.67 -5.54
N TRP A 617 10.79 -5.29 -4.28
CA TRP A 617 10.05 -5.87 -3.17
C TRP A 617 8.68 -5.21 -2.96
N GLY A 618 8.59 -3.88 -3.14
CA GLY A 618 7.42 -3.07 -2.80
C GLY A 618 7.33 -2.88 -1.30
N HIS A 619 8.20 -2.06 -0.74
CA HIS A 619 8.19 -1.73 0.68
C HIS A 619 6.81 -1.22 1.12
N VAL A 620 6.38 -1.62 2.31
CA VAL A 620 5.12 -1.16 2.88
C VAL A 620 5.41 -0.05 3.88
N ASN A 621 4.87 1.13 3.62
CA ASN A 621 4.85 2.21 4.60
C ASN A 621 3.86 1.87 5.71
N PHE A 622 4.35 1.76 6.95
CA PHE A 622 3.51 1.36 8.09
C PHE A 622 2.49 2.42 8.48
N GLU A 623 2.73 3.70 8.18
CA GLU A 623 1.79 4.79 8.48
C GLU A 623 0.66 4.84 7.45
N THR A 624 1.02 4.85 6.15
CA THR A 624 0.02 4.98 5.07
C THR A 624 -0.59 3.64 4.64
N LYS A 625 0.04 2.50 4.99
CA LYS A 625 -0.29 1.14 4.53
C LYS A 625 -0.16 0.96 3.01
N GLU A 626 0.49 1.89 2.34
CA GLU A 626 0.72 1.84 0.90
C GLU A 626 2.07 1.22 0.58
N ARG A 627 2.18 0.66 -0.61
CA ARG A 627 3.47 0.20 -1.14
C ARG A 627 4.21 1.38 -1.74
N GLU A 628 5.50 1.43 -1.50
CA GLU A 628 6.38 2.48 -1.99
C GLU A 628 7.46 1.88 -2.91
N ALA A 629 7.96 2.74 -3.79
CA ALA A 629 9.10 2.38 -4.62
C ALA A 629 10.33 2.16 -3.72
N ASP A 630 10.97 1.00 -3.87
CA ASP A 630 12.18 0.63 -3.13
C ASP A 630 13.45 0.83 -3.95
N ILE A 631 13.32 1.28 -5.20
CA ILE A 631 14.45 1.60 -6.07
C ILE A 631 14.39 3.06 -6.49
N VAL A 632 15.50 3.78 -6.31
CA VAL A 632 15.70 5.13 -6.84
C VAL A 632 15.71 5.07 -8.37
N PRO A 633 15.08 6.03 -9.07
CA PRO A 633 15.08 6.03 -10.54
C PRO A 633 16.47 5.89 -11.11
N VAL A 634 16.67 4.96 -12.06
CA VAL A 634 17.99 4.65 -12.65
C VAL A 634 18.64 5.90 -13.29
N GLU A 635 17.82 6.79 -13.84
CA GLU A 635 18.30 8.07 -14.38
C GLU A 635 18.94 9.00 -13.34
N SER A 636 18.71 8.75 -12.06
CA SER A 636 19.29 9.53 -10.96
C SER A 636 20.49 8.84 -10.28
N TRP A 637 20.87 7.63 -10.70
CA TRP A 637 21.99 6.92 -10.11
C TRP A 637 23.29 7.65 -10.36
N PRO A 638 24.12 7.90 -9.31
CA PRO A 638 25.38 8.59 -9.48
C PRO A 638 26.32 7.76 -10.38
N PRO A 639 26.95 8.36 -11.39
CA PRO A 639 27.87 7.62 -12.28
C PRO A 639 29.07 6.98 -11.57
N ALA A 640 29.45 7.51 -10.40
CA ALA A 640 30.59 7.00 -9.61
C ALA A 640 30.19 5.88 -8.64
N SER A 641 28.90 5.63 -8.42
CA SER A 641 28.42 4.55 -7.55
C SER A 641 28.63 3.21 -8.25
N ASP A 642 28.92 2.18 -7.46
CA ASP A 642 28.99 0.81 -7.97
C ASP A 642 27.63 0.11 -7.91
N LEU A 643 27.46 -0.92 -8.72
CA LEU A 643 26.24 -1.73 -8.74
C LEU A 643 26.09 -2.47 -7.39
N GLY A 644 24.89 -2.47 -6.84
CA GLY A 644 24.66 -3.02 -5.51
C GLY A 644 24.95 -2.04 -4.37
N ASP A 645 25.33 -0.81 -4.67
CA ASP A 645 25.40 0.25 -3.68
C ASP A 645 23.97 0.57 -3.19
N LEU A 646 23.74 0.46 -1.88
CA LEU A 646 22.43 0.76 -1.28
C LEU A 646 21.96 2.21 -1.48
N GLY A 647 22.87 3.11 -1.90
CA GLY A 647 22.47 4.45 -2.37
C GLY A 647 21.55 4.46 -3.60
N HIS A 648 21.49 3.37 -4.35
CA HIS A 648 20.57 3.21 -5.47
C HIS A 648 19.15 2.85 -5.03
N GLN A 649 18.98 2.30 -3.83
CA GLN A 649 17.69 1.87 -3.29
C GLN A 649 17.11 2.92 -2.35
N VAL A 650 15.79 2.99 -2.28
CA VAL A 650 15.10 3.86 -1.34
C VAL A 650 15.21 3.24 0.05
N THR A 651 15.83 3.97 0.97
CA THR A 651 15.88 3.59 2.37
C THR A 651 14.65 4.07 3.11
N GLN A 652 14.25 3.35 4.16
CA GLN A 652 13.14 3.78 5.04
C GLN A 652 13.49 5.12 5.72
N PRO A 653 12.50 5.97 6.02
CA PRO A 653 12.75 7.21 6.76
C PRO A 653 13.48 6.93 8.07
N GLY A 654 14.65 7.55 8.25
CA GLY A 654 15.52 7.36 9.41
C GLY A 654 16.58 6.26 9.26
N ASP A 655 16.63 5.56 8.13
CA ASP A 655 17.77 4.70 7.82
C ASP A 655 18.95 5.55 7.32
N THR A 656 20.01 5.59 8.10
CA THR A 656 21.24 6.32 7.77
C THR A 656 22.38 5.39 7.37
N THR A 657 22.15 4.08 7.40
CA THR A 657 23.25 3.09 7.30
C THR A 657 23.44 2.52 5.92
N GLY A 658 22.44 2.60 5.04
CA GLY A 658 22.50 2.00 3.70
C GLY A 658 22.82 0.49 3.72
N LYS A 659 22.37 -0.22 4.77
CA LYS A 659 22.68 -1.63 4.98
C LYS A 659 21.70 -2.55 4.27
N GLN A 660 22.14 -3.77 4.02
CA GLN A 660 21.32 -4.81 3.42
C GLN A 660 20.26 -5.26 4.41
N ASP A 661 19.03 -5.48 3.92
CA ASP A 661 17.92 -5.94 4.75
C ASP A 661 18.13 -7.39 5.19
N LEU A 662 17.86 -7.65 6.46
CA LEU A 662 17.76 -9.00 7.00
C LEU A 662 16.49 -9.66 6.44
N VAL A 663 16.61 -10.88 5.92
CA VAL A 663 15.49 -11.69 5.44
C VAL A 663 15.40 -12.98 6.26
N ILE A 664 14.32 -13.15 6.99
CA ILE A 664 14.04 -14.39 7.72
C ILE A 664 13.12 -15.25 6.85
N VAL A 665 13.61 -16.44 6.48
CA VAL A 665 12.89 -17.40 5.63
C VAL A 665 12.41 -18.56 6.50
N PHE A 666 11.13 -18.87 6.41
CA PHE A 666 10.51 -20.01 7.09
C PHE A 666 10.08 -21.06 6.07
N ARG A 667 10.28 -22.33 6.40
CA ARG A 667 9.56 -23.45 5.78
C ARG A 667 8.77 -24.21 6.83
N THR A 668 7.47 -23.92 6.91
CA THR A 668 6.59 -24.51 7.95
C THR A 668 5.14 -24.51 7.50
N ASP A 669 4.35 -25.47 8.02
CA ASP A 669 2.90 -25.49 7.81
C ASP A 669 2.15 -24.39 8.59
N LEU A 670 2.82 -23.72 9.53
CA LEU A 670 2.23 -22.65 10.34
C LEU A 670 1.60 -21.56 9.46
N PHE A 671 2.34 -21.00 8.50
CA PHE A 671 1.84 -19.92 7.65
C PHE A 671 0.81 -20.37 6.61
N ARG A 672 0.78 -21.66 6.28
CA ARG A 672 -0.27 -22.25 5.45
C ARG A 672 -1.60 -22.29 6.19
N ARG A 673 -1.58 -22.66 7.51
CA ARG A 673 -2.76 -22.69 8.36
C ARG A 673 -3.15 -21.30 8.86
N TYR A 674 -2.16 -20.47 9.20
CA TYR A 674 -2.33 -19.12 9.75
C TYR A 674 -1.69 -18.06 8.83
N PRO A 675 -2.26 -17.80 7.65
CA PRO A 675 -1.64 -16.92 6.66
C PRO A 675 -1.56 -15.45 7.10
N ARG A 676 -2.23 -15.09 8.19
CA ARG A 676 -2.23 -13.73 8.76
C ARG A 676 -1.41 -13.62 10.05
N THR A 677 -0.58 -14.62 10.35
CA THR A 677 0.36 -14.55 11.48
C THR A 677 1.19 -13.28 11.37
N LEU A 678 1.23 -12.51 12.46
CA LEU A 678 2.11 -11.36 12.55
C LEU A 678 3.50 -11.84 12.94
N VAL A 679 4.50 -11.36 12.21
CA VAL A 679 5.91 -11.65 12.48
C VAL A 679 6.64 -10.33 12.69
N TYR A 680 7.34 -10.19 13.79
CA TYR A 680 8.06 -8.96 14.11
C TYR A 680 9.25 -9.23 15.04
N LEU A 681 10.18 -8.29 15.05
CA LEU A 681 11.32 -8.30 15.95
C LEU A 681 11.05 -7.36 17.12
N VAL A 682 11.46 -7.77 18.32
CA VAL A 682 11.33 -6.98 19.56
C VAL A 682 12.68 -6.85 20.22
N ARG A 683 13.06 -5.64 20.62
CA ARG A 683 14.19 -5.45 21.53
C ARG A 683 13.75 -5.73 22.96
N PRO A 684 14.37 -6.69 23.66
CA PRO A 684 14.00 -7.02 25.02
C PRO A 684 14.27 -5.83 25.96
N THR A 685 13.32 -5.58 26.85
CA THR A 685 13.56 -4.78 28.08
C THR A 685 14.08 -5.73 29.17
N PRO A 686 14.55 -5.21 30.33
CA PRO A 686 15.16 -6.05 31.37
C PRO A 686 14.33 -7.24 31.85
N THR A 687 13.04 -7.30 31.55
CA THR A 687 12.17 -8.46 31.73
C THR A 687 11.66 -8.92 30.36
N ALA A 688 12.23 -10.00 29.82
CA ALA A 688 11.90 -10.52 28.48
C ALA A 688 10.40 -10.82 28.31
N ASP A 689 9.74 -11.37 29.32
CA ASP A 689 8.30 -11.65 29.32
C ASP A 689 7.44 -10.39 29.15
N ALA A 690 7.85 -9.27 29.76
CA ALA A 690 7.13 -8.00 29.62
C ALA A 690 7.22 -7.44 28.19
N ALA A 691 8.29 -7.74 27.43
CA ALA A 691 8.43 -7.33 26.05
C ALA A 691 7.42 -8.03 25.13
N LEU A 692 7.18 -9.33 25.36
CA LEU A 692 6.23 -10.15 24.60
C LEU A 692 4.76 -9.81 24.91
N LEU A 693 4.48 -9.39 26.12
CA LEU A 693 3.12 -9.05 26.57
C LEU A 693 2.67 -7.64 26.16
N ALA A 694 3.59 -6.76 25.78
CA ALA A 694 3.25 -5.43 25.30
C ALA A 694 2.55 -5.48 23.93
N THR A 695 1.56 -4.60 23.73
CA THR A 695 0.95 -4.43 22.41
C THR A 695 1.99 -3.87 21.44
N PRO A 696 2.22 -4.49 20.28
CA PRO A 696 3.17 -3.99 19.30
C PRO A 696 2.79 -2.58 18.83
N ASP A 697 3.71 -1.64 18.98
CA ASP A 697 3.61 -0.30 18.41
C ASP A 697 4.69 -0.15 17.33
N PHE A 698 4.28 -0.24 16.08
CA PHE A 698 5.15 -0.10 14.92
C PHE A 698 5.29 1.37 14.47
N SER A 699 4.90 2.34 15.31
CA SER A 699 5.05 3.74 14.96
C SER A 699 6.53 4.13 14.78
N TYR A 700 6.80 4.98 13.82
CA TYR A 700 8.14 5.53 13.56
C TYR A 700 8.46 6.75 14.44
N ALA A 701 7.82 6.87 15.60
CA ALA A 701 7.96 8.04 16.50
C ALA A 701 9.38 8.21 17.04
N ALA A 702 10.17 7.14 17.17
CA ALA A 702 11.57 7.26 17.54
C ALA A 702 12.39 7.76 16.34
N ALA A 703 13.03 8.91 16.51
CA ALA A 703 13.90 9.51 15.47
C ALA A 703 15.09 8.62 15.12
N ASN A 704 15.56 7.81 16.08
CA ASN A 704 16.61 6.82 15.88
C ASN A 704 15.98 5.42 15.79
N LYS A 705 16.22 4.72 14.69
CA LYS A 705 15.80 3.34 14.45
C LYS A 705 16.28 2.37 15.56
N ALA A 706 17.46 2.62 16.12
CA ALA A 706 18.00 1.84 17.23
C ALA A 706 17.13 1.91 18.51
N ASP A 707 16.34 2.97 18.68
CA ASP A 707 15.50 3.18 19.84
C ASP A 707 14.09 2.59 19.67
N ARG A 708 13.76 2.06 18.46
CA ARG A 708 12.47 1.43 18.20
C ARG A 708 12.41 0.08 18.92
N ARG A 709 11.36 -0.11 19.69
CA ARG A 709 11.15 -1.35 20.44
C ARG A 709 10.65 -2.50 19.58
N PHE A 710 9.73 -2.21 18.67
CA PHE A 710 9.12 -3.16 17.76
C PHE A 710 9.50 -2.84 16.32
N LEU A 711 9.89 -3.85 15.56
CA LEU A 711 10.21 -3.74 14.15
C LEU A 711 9.33 -4.70 13.37
N GLY A 712 8.42 -4.17 12.56
CA GLY A 712 7.65 -4.95 11.60
C GLY A 712 8.46 -5.23 10.33
N PRO A 713 8.04 -6.22 9.54
CA PRO A 713 8.69 -6.50 8.26
C PRO A 713 8.42 -5.37 7.26
N ILE A 714 9.46 -4.88 6.61
CA ILE A 714 9.37 -3.85 5.57
C ILE A 714 8.80 -4.40 4.25
N PHE A 715 9.00 -5.68 3.99
CA PHE A 715 8.31 -6.44 2.95
C PHE A 715 8.23 -7.91 3.34
N GLN A 716 7.28 -8.63 2.76
CA GLN A 716 7.07 -10.04 3.02
C GLN A 716 6.43 -10.73 1.82
N GLY A 717 6.59 -12.04 1.74
CA GLY A 717 5.98 -12.82 0.67
C GLY A 717 6.07 -14.32 0.87
N ALA A 718 5.37 -15.05 -0.02
CA ALA A 718 5.42 -16.50 -0.09
C ALA A 718 6.11 -16.93 -1.39
N LEU A 719 7.17 -17.71 -1.27
CA LEU A 719 7.87 -18.35 -2.39
C LEU A 719 7.22 -19.69 -2.79
N ALA A 720 6.62 -20.35 -1.82
CA ALA A 720 5.83 -21.58 -1.98
C ALA A 720 4.74 -21.60 -0.89
N PRO A 721 3.74 -22.48 -0.96
CA PRO A 721 2.68 -22.55 0.04
C PRO A 721 3.17 -22.77 1.47
N ASP A 722 4.32 -23.43 1.63
CA ASP A 722 4.97 -23.74 2.90
C ASP A 722 6.26 -22.94 3.14
N VAL A 723 6.65 -22.04 2.20
CA VAL A 723 7.87 -21.23 2.31
C VAL A 723 7.52 -19.76 2.21
N VAL A 724 7.73 -19.04 3.30
CA VAL A 724 7.48 -17.60 3.40
C VAL A 724 8.73 -16.86 3.86
N PHE A 725 8.81 -15.59 3.55
CA PHE A 725 9.89 -14.72 4.01
C PHE A 725 9.37 -13.40 4.55
N PHE A 726 10.12 -12.86 5.51
CA PHE A 726 9.89 -11.56 6.14
C PHE A 726 11.20 -10.81 6.16
N ALA A 727 11.21 -9.60 5.65
CA ALA A 727 12.40 -8.76 5.62
C ALA A 727 12.31 -7.63 6.63
N PHE A 728 13.41 -7.37 7.31
CA PHE A 728 13.53 -6.37 8.37
C PHE A 728 14.70 -5.45 8.07
N ASP A 729 14.48 -4.16 8.29
CA ASP A 729 15.50 -3.14 8.21
C ASP A 729 16.43 -3.21 9.45
N VAL A 730 17.20 -4.29 9.54
CA VAL A 730 18.11 -4.62 10.64
C VAL A 730 19.43 -5.14 10.07
N ASP A 731 20.53 -4.71 10.68
CA ASP A 731 21.85 -5.30 10.41
C ASP A 731 21.85 -6.77 10.87
N PRO A 732 22.07 -7.75 9.99
CA PRO A 732 22.15 -9.15 10.36
C PRO A 732 23.08 -9.45 11.54
N SER A 733 24.19 -8.70 11.67
CA SER A 733 25.16 -8.88 12.78
C SER A 733 24.65 -8.47 14.17
N THR A 734 23.44 -7.90 14.25
CA THR A 734 22.80 -7.49 15.52
C THR A 734 21.56 -8.32 15.85
N LEU A 735 21.38 -9.44 15.16
CA LEU A 735 20.16 -10.23 15.25
C LEU A 735 19.97 -10.86 16.64
N ASP A 736 21.07 -11.19 17.32
CA ASP A 736 21.10 -11.70 18.71
C ASP A 736 20.53 -10.72 19.75
N GLN A 737 20.42 -9.42 19.41
CA GLN A 737 19.86 -8.38 20.27
C GLN A 737 18.33 -8.33 20.24
N PHE A 738 17.69 -9.16 19.45
CA PHE A 738 16.24 -9.15 19.25
C PHE A 738 15.60 -10.46 19.70
N TRP A 739 14.31 -10.39 19.91
CA TRP A 739 13.41 -11.54 19.94
C TRP A 739 12.62 -11.57 18.63
N LEU A 740 12.47 -12.74 18.05
CA LEU A 740 11.56 -12.98 16.93
C LEU A 740 10.23 -13.44 17.51
N VAL A 741 9.16 -12.73 17.19
CA VAL A 741 7.82 -13.00 17.72
C VAL A 741 6.89 -13.40 16.59
N LEU A 742 6.22 -14.54 16.80
CA LEU A 742 5.09 -15.00 16.01
C LEU A 742 3.82 -14.78 16.81
N ASP A 743 2.91 -13.97 16.30
CA ASP A 743 1.65 -13.64 16.97
C ASP A 743 0.48 -14.18 16.15
N GLU A 744 -0.34 -14.98 16.77
CA GLU A 744 -1.53 -15.55 16.16
C GLU A 744 -2.50 -14.40 15.79
N PRO A 745 -3.13 -14.40 14.61
CA PRO A 745 -4.00 -13.31 14.20
C PRO A 745 -5.13 -13.04 15.19
N PRO A 746 -5.29 -11.82 15.72
CA PRO A 746 -6.31 -11.52 16.72
C PRO A 746 -7.73 -11.45 16.13
N SER A 747 -7.87 -11.56 14.82
CA SER A 747 -9.12 -11.28 14.10
C SER A 747 -10.22 -12.31 14.26
N GLU A 748 -9.97 -13.46 14.93
CA GLU A 748 -10.96 -14.52 15.05
C GLU A 748 -11.01 -15.02 16.48
N LEU A 749 -12.04 -14.60 17.21
CA LEU A 749 -12.36 -15.26 18.48
C LEU A 749 -12.66 -16.72 18.20
N ARG A 750 -11.84 -17.57 18.76
CA ARG A 750 -11.95 -19.03 18.65
C ARG A 750 -12.37 -19.58 19.99
N PHE A 751 -13.02 -20.72 19.96
CA PHE A 751 -13.50 -21.38 21.16
C PHE A 751 -12.85 -22.75 21.26
N ARG A 752 -12.19 -23.02 22.38
CA ARG A 752 -11.70 -24.36 22.74
C ARG A 752 -12.12 -24.70 24.15
N SER A 753 -12.34 -25.96 24.42
CA SER A 753 -12.57 -26.45 25.75
C SER A 753 -11.25 -26.62 26.47
N VAL A 754 -11.04 -25.95 27.59
CA VAL A 754 -9.80 -26.03 28.39
C VAL A 754 -10.12 -26.31 29.84
N ASP A 755 -9.21 -26.98 30.56
CA ASP A 755 -9.28 -27.16 32.01
C ASP A 755 -8.82 -25.87 32.74
N ALA A 756 -8.83 -25.90 34.07
CA ALA A 756 -8.37 -24.80 34.91
C ALA A 756 -6.87 -24.50 34.74
N GLY A 757 -6.09 -25.41 34.17
CA GLY A 757 -4.68 -25.24 33.83
C GLY A 757 -4.45 -24.72 32.37
N GLY A 758 -5.53 -24.47 31.60
CA GLY A 758 -5.41 -24.07 30.22
C GLY A 758 -5.20 -25.21 29.21
N ASN A 759 -5.21 -26.48 29.64
CA ASN A 759 -5.03 -27.61 28.73
C ASN A 759 -6.33 -27.94 27.99
N PRO A 760 -6.29 -28.36 26.71
CA PRO A 760 -7.46 -28.78 25.98
C PRO A 760 -8.16 -29.95 26.65
N VAL A 761 -9.45 -29.84 26.97
CA VAL A 761 -10.25 -30.88 27.61
C VAL A 761 -11.20 -31.51 26.60
N GLY A 762 -11.23 -32.83 26.55
CA GLY A 762 -12.27 -33.57 25.85
C GLY A 762 -13.50 -33.76 26.74
N GLY A 763 -14.58 -33.05 26.45
CA GLY A 763 -15.85 -33.24 27.14
C GLY A 763 -16.71 -31.97 27.12
N GLY A 764 -18.04 -32.11 27.08
CA GLY A 764 -18.95 -30.99 26.98
C GLY A 764 -18.91 -30.06 28.19
N VAL A 765 -18.95 -28.78 27.93
CA VAL A 765 -19.14 -27.72 28.94
C VAL A 765 -20.65 -27.69 29.29
N THR A 766 -21.00 -27.86 30.56
CA THR A 766 -22.39 -28.08 30.98
C THR A 766 -23.13 -26.84 31.45
N THR A 767 -22.45 -25.70 31.65
CA THR A 767 -23.05 -24.44 32.08
C THR A 767 -22.59 -23.29 31.22
N GLY A 768 -23.44 -22.24 31.06
CA GLY A 768 -23.07 -21.05 30.29
C GLY A 768 -21.85 -20.32 30.85
N ALA A 769 -21.72 -20.24 32.19
CA ALA A 769 -20.57 -19.61 32.82
C ALA A 769 -19.29 -20.42 32.63
N ALA A 770 -19.36 -21.76 32.78
CA ALA A 770 -18.22 -22.66 32.52
C ALA A 770 -17.83 -22.63 31.02
N PHE A 771 -18.81 -22.58 30.14
CA PHE A 771 -18.58 -22.44 28.71
C PHE A 771 -17.86 -21.15 28.40
N ALA A 772 -18.34 -20.00 28.86
CA ALA A 772 -17.72 -18.69 28.63
C ALA A 772 -16.29 -18.63 29.22
N ALA A 773 -16.07 -19.18 30.39
CA ALA A 773 -14.77 -19.17 31.05
C ALA A 773 -13.75 -20.14 30.40
N ALA A 774 -14.23 -21.30 29.89
CA ALA A 774 -13.36 -22.38 29.39
C ALA A 774 -13.17 -22.36 27.86
N THR A 775 -14.02 -21.68 27.10
CA THR A 775 -14.04 -21.82 25.63
C THR A 775 -13.52 -20.63 24.86
N ILE A 776 -13.41 -19.45 25.49
CA ILE A 776 -12.79 -18.29 24.82
C ILE A 776 -11.29 -18.51 24.78
N ASP A 777 -10.76 -18.61 23.57
CA ASP A 777 -9.34 -18.74 23.31
C ASP A 777 -8.72 -17.40 22.99
N THR A 778 -7.66 -17.04 23.70
CA THR A 778 -6.88 -15.84 23.41
C THR A 778 -5.83 -16.15 22.35
N PRO A 779 -5.54 -15.21 21.43
CA PRO A 779 -4.46 -15.39 20.47
C PRO A 779 -3.15 -15.74 21.15
N THR A 780 -2.48 -16.77 20.62
CA THR A 780 -1.21 -17.24 21.16
C THR A 780 -0.06 -16.41 20.61
N ARG A 781 0.91 -16.13 21.45
CA ARG A 781 2.14 -15.44 21.07
C ARG A 781 3.34 -16.29 21.46
N VAL A 782 4.21 -16.58 20.50
CA VAL A 782 5.44 -17.35 20.67
C VAL A 782 6.63 -16.47 20.35
N GLY A 783 7.59 -16.41 21.28
CA GLY A 783 8.83 -15.64 21.11
C GLY A 783 10.04 -16.56 21.08
N PHE A 784 10.97 -16.25 20.19
CA PHE A 784 12.29 -16.88 20.11
C PHE A 784 13.34 -15.84 20.52
N ASP A 785 14.15 -16.16 21.50
CA ASP A 785 15.13 -15.25 22.11
C ASP A 785 16.36 -14.98 21.24
N GLY A 786 17.22 -14.11 21.73
CA GLY A 786 18.47 -13.76 21.06
C GLY A 786 19.41 -14.95 20.89
N ASP A 787 19.39 -15.93 21.81
CA ASP A 787 20.19 -17.14 21.68
C ASP A 787 19.73 -18.03 20.51
N PHE A 788 18.42 -18.08 20.28
CA PHE A 788 17.86 -18.76 19.11
C PHE A 788 18.25 -18.04 17.83
N LEU A 789 18.13 -16.70 17.80
CA LEU A 789 18.46 -15.88 16.65
C LEU A 789 19.98 -15.84 16.36
N GLY A 790 20.83 -15.83 17.39
CA GLY A 790 22.28 -15.94 17.25
C GLY A 790 22.72 -17.24 16.58
N ARG A 791 21.97 -18.33 16.73
CA ARG A 791 22.21 -19.57 15.98
C ARG A 791 21.92 -19.46 14.49
N LEU A 792 21.02 -18.56 14.08
CA LEU A 792 20.78 -18.29 12.65
C LEU A 792 21.95 -17.56 12.01
N GLU A 793 22.62 -16.69 12.76
CA GLU A 793 23.78 -15.93 12.29
C GLU A 793 25.04 -16.82 12.17
N GLN A 794 25.27 -17.69 13.14
CA GLN A 794 26.45 -18.58 13.18
C GLN A 794 26.36 -19.78 12.21
N ALA A 795 25.17 -20.05 11.74
CA ALA A 795 24.86 -21.14 10.83
C ALA A 795 24.95 -20.70 9.38
#